data_ce971c80ba63a069f57a8a8a4198f7aa
#
_entry.id   ce971c80ba63a069f57a8a8a4198f7aa
#
_cell.length_a   1.000
_cell.length_b   1.000
_cell.length_c   1.000
_cell.angle_alpha   90.00
_cell.angle_beta   90.00
_cell.angle_gamma   90.00
#
_symmetry.space_group_name_H-M   'P 1'
#
loop_
_entity.id
_entity.type
_entity.pdbx_description
1 polymer ?
#
loop_
_entity_poly.entity_id
_entity_poly.type
_entity_poly.pdbx_seq_one_letter_code
_entity_poly.pdbx_strand_id
1 'polypeptide(L)'
;MLTRTKPTHWPTNALNSTRIPHAITLGLLLALLALILTEGSYAQNPPENPGPSKALPTQDPNPYADRIQPILAKYCVACHSHDAPESNLKLLSLASMITGGDSGPALIPGKPSESLILRRILGLDEPKMPPEDSAQPTPEEIETIQRWIEQGALGSDPSNSLADRWKRIAPNSKPNSAITAAAPLNPKQSLVGKFAQIELVERADNPSNPTRILSVPFLGKISQIRLDRDAKHAAIAGGIPGLGGIVHVLELDRIANLDQDSSSGKRIEAHSDVLYCAALHPKQPWVATAGYDRTIRLWDYNSGKLLRSFEGHNGAVYDLDFDPSGDVLASASADETIKVWRTDSGLRLDTLGQGEAEQIRVRFLDPTTTNNPTENDRSVCLIATGADRRIRQWRLPSLDQPSVSPMLHSVFAHEATIHQLALSPNHLYACTAAQDGTIKVWNTQDWQLIDDLPPLKELLTSLAWTHDSTAIEWTTLEGSIQEHSIADAIRSFQEKKRSMAQATSDPPQSTPSPIQPDPPSIQESDAGPRSVQNPQLVVPPVRVQATLEPQDLAQGGDWYAFESKKGQVWSIAVSAAKDKSPLDSYLEITDPQANPILRTRLQAVRESYYTFRGKDSLSIDDFRLHRWEDMQLNEWLYSGGEVVRLWLYPRGPDSGFKVYPGFGNRFTYFGTSPIAHALNEPAWIVRELAPDQPPVSNGLPVFPIFYSNDDDPMRKSGKDSSIEFLTPYDGRFLIRLRDTRGQSGTDYHYRLSIVPPNPRFDFKLETNELTLRPDVGSEFIVSIDRFDGLDEDVQIEFEDLPEGIRVIQPLTIEKGQLKAIGQIRALSNKLSELPKEFEITLKAKCQLGNQERISEQKPKLKIKVNPKPTMTLKIVGKDDPDEAPPIEKLHIRPGQTVSAKLVIQRGELAGDIAFGGDDSGRNLPHGCFVDNIGLNGLLIPAGQSTREVFITAAPIVQPQRRVFHLRGNVDGNPTSLPVELIVE
;
A
#
# COMPACT_ATOMS: atom_id res chain seq x y z
N MET A 1 34.69 44.62 -8.51
CA MET A 1 35.28 44.85 -9.84
C MET A 1 35.01 43.59 -10.65
N LEU A 2 34.06 43.72 -11.52
CA LEU A 2 34.13 43.46 -12.99
C LEU A 2 34.43 41.97 -13.33
N THR A 3 33.72 41.26 -14.15
CA THR A 3 32.77 41.54 -15.27
C THR A 3 32.02 40.23 -15.64
N ARG A 4 30.79 40.39 -16.09
CA ARG A 4 29.99 39.38 -16.78
C ARG A 4 30.61 38.98 -18.12
N THR A 5 30.56 37.68 -18.49
CA THR A 5 30.46 37.27 -19.89
C THR A 5 29.52 36.10 -20.02
N LYS A 6 28.52 36.27 -20.86
CA LYS A 6 27.62 35.21 -21.35
C LYS A 6 28.37 34.37 -22.42
N PRO A 7 28.05 33.10 -22.60
CA PRO A 7 28.30 32.40 -23.85
C PRO A 7 27.01 32.19 -24.67
N THR A 8 27.26 32.21 -25.93
CA THR A 8 26.47 32.18 -27.16
C THR A 8 25.75 30.86 -27.44
N HIS A 9 24.70 31.01 -28.20
CA HIS A 9 23.79 30.01 -28.80
C HIS A 9 24.44 28.76 -29.38
N TRP A 10 23.74 27.59 -29.17
CA TRP A 10 23.78 26.40 -30.01
C TRP A 10 22.34 26.03 -30.45
N PRO A 11 22.15 25.49 -31.67
CA PRO A 11 20.87 25.42 -32.32
C PRO A 11 20.04 24.19 -31.87
N THR A 12 18.74 24.45 -31.73
CA THR A 12 17.69 23.46 -31.54
C THR A 12 17.53 22.55 -32.74
N ASN A 13 17.74 21.24 -32.59
CA ASN A 13 17.15 20.25 -33.46
C ASN A 13 15.96 19.61 -32.78
N ALA A 14 14.80 19.84 -33.37
CA ALA A 14 13.53 19.26 -32.99
C ALA A 14 13.54 17.75 -33.28
N LEU A 15 13.31 16.95 -32.26
CA LEU A 15 12.77 15.59 -32.39
C LEU A 15 11.39 15.56 -31.74
N ASN A 16 10.40 15.42 -32.61
CA ASN A 16 9.00 15.22 -32.28
C ASN A 16 8.82 14.01 -31.38
N SER A 17 8.46 14.22 -30.12
CA SER A 17 7.84 13.21 -29.29
C SER A 17 6.33 13.33 -29.44
N THR A 18 5.74 12.45 -30.23
CA THR A 18 4.30 12.28 -30.36
C THR A 18 3.72 11.78 -29.04
N ARG A 19 3.13 12.70 -28.27
CA ARG A 19 2.18 12.34 -27.22
C ARG A 19 0.93 11.79 -27.90
N ILE A 20 0.58 10.54 -27.63
CA ILE A 20 -0.71 9.95 -28.01
C ILE A 20 -1.72 10.43 -26.94
N PRO A 21 -2.79 11.15 -27.34
CA PRO A 21 -3.80 11.57 -26.38
C PRO A 21 -4.68 10.39 -25.94
N HIS A 22 -5.02 10.31 -24.69
CA HIS A 22 -5.93 9.30 -24.07
C HIS A 22 -7.37 9.28 -24.64
N ALA A 23 -7.69 10.12 -25.62
CA ALA A 23 -8.97 10.11 -26.34
C ALA A 23 -9.15 8.94 -27.33
N ILE A 24 -8.11 8.14 -27.62
CA ILE A 24 -8.17 7.07 -28.62
C ILE A 24 -8.69 5.75 -28.02
N THR A 25 -8.57 5.55 -26.72
CA THR A 25 -9.03 4.31 -26.05
C THR A 25 -10.56 4.23 -25.96
N LEU A 26 -11.24 5.36 -25.81
CA LEU A 26 -12.71 5.41 -25.77
C LEU A 26 -13.32 5.25 -27.18
N GLY A 27 -12.63 5.73 -28.21
CA GLY A 27 -13.04 5.57 -29.62
C GLY A 27 -12.93 4.15 -30.13
N LEU A 28 -11.95 3.39 -29.65
CA LEU A 28 -11.74 1.98 -30.03
C LEU A 28 -12.77 1.06 -29.37
N LEU A 29 -13.23 1.36 -28.15
CA LEU A 29 -14.28 0.60 -27.47
C LEU A 29 -15.65 0.79 -28.13
N LEU A 30 -15.95 1.96 -28.65
CA LEU A 30 -17.18 2.25 -29.42
C LEU A 30 -17.11 1.68 -30.84
N ALA A 31 -15.93 1.59 -31.43
CA ALA A 31 -15.74 0.96 -32.75
C ALA A 31 -15.79 -0.59 -32.68
N LEU A 32 -15.34 -1.19 -31.58
CA LEU A 32 -15.48 -2.64 -31.38
C LEU A 32 -16.94 -3.04 -31.13
N LEU A 33 -17.74 -2.19 -30.47
CA LEU A 33 -19.18 -2.42 -30.30
C LEU A 33 -19.97 -2.26 -31.60
N ALA A 34 -19.47 -1.49 -32.55
CA ALA A 34 -20.09 -1.33 -33.87
C ALA A 34 -19.72 -2.47 -34.85
N LEU A 35 -18.57 -3.14 -34.67
CA LEU A 35 -18.12 -4.24 -35.55
C LEU A 35 -18.76 -5.61 -35.20
N ILE A 36 -19.35 -5.76 -34.03
CA ILE A 36 -20.05 -7.01 -33.60
C ILE A 36 -21.51 -7.03 -34.14
N LEU A 37 -21.96 -5.92 -34.76
CA LEU A 37 -23.33 -5.80 -35.27
C LEU A 37 -23.43 -5.95 -36.82
N THR A 38 -22.36 -6.32 -37.51
CA THR A 38 -22.38 -6.36 -39.01
C THR A 38 -21.88 -7.66 -39.63
N GLU A 39 -22.26 -8.81 -39.09
CA GLU A 39 -22.21 -10.03 -39.92
C GLU A 39 -23.50 -10.85 -39.77
N GLY A 40 -24.34 -10.81 -40.75
CA GLY A 40 -25.54 -11.64 -40.87
C GLY A 40 -26.64 -11.09 -41.74
N SER A 41 -26.35 -10.68 -43.00
CA SER A 41 -27.38 -10.37 -43.97
C SER A 41 -27.47 -11.47 -45.03
N TYR A 42 -28.46 -12.35 -44.90
CA TYR A 42 -29.02 -13.07 -46.06
C TYR A 42 -30.23 -12.32 -46.55
N ALA A 43 -30.19 -12.00 -47.84
CA ALA A 43 -31.23 -11.28 -48.54
C ALA A 43 -32.50 -12.15 -48.69
N GLN A 44 -33.66 -11.61 -48.27
CA GLN A 44 -34.96 -12.00 -48.79
C GLN A 44 -35.80 -10.76 -49.05
N ASN A 45 -36.50 -10.73 -50.17
CA ASN A 45 -37.31 -9.63 -50.70
C ASN A 45 -38.37 -9.09 -49.74
N PRO A 46 -38.71 -7.80 -49.83
CA PRO A 46 -39.71 -7.15 -48.94
C PRO A 46 -41.12 -7.56 -49.30
N PRO A 47 -42.01 -7.83 -48.34
CA PRO A 47 -43.42 -7.89 -48.58
C PRO A 47 -44.03 -6.52 -48.63
N GLU A 48 -45.08 -6.42 -49.45
CA GLU A 48 -45.85 -5.22 -49.78
C GLU A 48 -46.43 -4.49 -48.55
N ASN A 49 -46.51 -3.19 -48.68
CA ASN A 49 -46.97 -2.18 -47.76
C ASN A 49 -48.46 -2.37 -47.43
N PRO A 50 -48.90 -2.59 -46.16
CA PRO A 50 -50.31 -2.41 -45.79
C PRO A 50 -50.57 -0.93 -45.50
N GLY A 51 -51.59 -0.42 -46.04
CA GLY A 51 -52.06 0.96 -46.00
C GLY A 51 -52.23 1.60 -44.62
N PRO A 52 -52.55 2.90 -44.53
CA PRO A 52 -52.32 3.74 -43.35
C PRO A 52 -53.22 3.30 -42.19
N SER A 53 -52.57 2.82 -41.12
CA SER A 53 -53.15 2.61 -39.83
C SER A 53 -53.51 3.94 -39.20
N LYS A 54 -54.73 4.05 -38.67
CA LYS A 54 -55.26 5.22 -37.97
C LYS A 54 -54.26 5.80 -36.97
N ALA A 55 -53.95 7.07 -37.14
CA ALA A 55 -53.18 7.86 -36.21
C ALA A 55 -53.84 7.86 -34.84
N LEU A 56 -53.04 7.45 -33.82
CA LEU A 56 -53.35 7.75 -32.43
C LEU A 56 -53.38 9.29 -32.24
N PRO A 57 -54.19 9.81 -31.33
CA PRO A 57 -54.29 11.27 -31.13
C PRO A 57 -52.91 11.84 -30.75
N THR A 58 -52.46 12.77 -31.52
CA THR A 58 -51.24 13.59 -31.29
C THR A 58 -51.45 14.36 -29.99
N GLN A 59 -50.69 14.03 -28.96
CA GLN A 59 -50.50 14.97 -27.85
C GLN A 59 -49.96 16.27 -28.40
N ASP A 60 -50.49 17.43 -27.94
CA ASP A 60 -49.98 18.74 -28.31
C ASP A 60 -48.46 18.77 -28.15
N PRO A 61 -47.70 19.20 -29.14
CA PRO A 61 -46.24 19.23 -29.06
C PRO A 61 -45.83 20.16 -27.92
N ASN A 62 -44.90 19.67 -27.04
CA ASN A 62 -44.28 20.53 -26.04
C ASN A 62 -43.09 21.29 -26.69
N PRO A 63 -43.29 22.52 -27.17
CA PRO A 63 -42.27 23.24 -27.95
C PRO A 63 -40.94 23.39 -27.20
N TYR A 64 -40.97 23.52 -25.87
CA TYR A 64 -39.78 23.62 -25.07
C TYR A 64 -38.99 22.27 -25.06
N ALA A 65 -39.64 21.19 -24.64
CA ALA A 65 -38.95 19.91 -24.51
C ALA A 65 -38.51 19.31 -25.85
N ASP A 66 -39.30 19.51 -26.89
CA ASP A 66 -39.08 18.84 -28.16
C ASP A 66 -38.15 19.64 -29.13
N ARG A 67 -38.01 20.92 -28.98
CA ARG A 67 -37.27 21.81 -29.91
C ARG A 67 -36.17 22.62 -29.23
N ILE A 68 -36.42 23.18 -28.05
CA ILE A 68 -35.52 24.15 -27.41
C ILE A 68 -34.52 23.45 -26.48
N GLN A 69 -34.99 22.55 -25.64
CA GLN A 69 -34.10 21.82 -24.71
C GLN A 69 -32.94 21.09 -25.40
N PRO A 70 -33.11 20.45 -26.57
CA PRO A 70 -31.99 19.84 -27.29
C PRO A 70 -30.93 20.85 -27.75
N ILE A 71 -31.34 22.07 -28.16
CA ILE A 71 -30.43 23.13 -28.56
C ILE A 71 -29.65 23.65 -27.36
N LEU A 72 -30.32 23.88 -26.23
CA LEU A 72 -29.68 24.31 -24.99
C LEU A 72 -28.72 23.26 -24.45
N ALA A 73 -29.10 21.98 -24.49
CA ALA A 73 -28.24 20.87 -24.07
C ALA A 73 -26.95 20.79 -24.90
N LYS A 74 -27.03 21.08 -26.19
CA LYS A 74 -25.90 20.99 -27.13
C LYS A 74 -24.88 22.13 -26.92
N TYR A 75 -25.32 23.33 -26.59
CA TYR A 75 -24.48 24.52 -26.65
C TYR A 75 -24.28 25.23 -25.30
N CYS A 76 -25.17 25.05 -24.32
CA CYS A 76 -25.26 25.92 -23.15
C CYS A 76 -25.12 25.17 -21.81
N VAL A 77 -25.67 23.97 -21.71
CA VAL A 77 -25.79 23.25 -20.44
C VAL A 77 -24.41 22.80 -19.89
N ALA A 78 -23.40 22.66 -20.74
CA ALA A 78 -22.04 22.28 -20.26
C ALA A 78 -21.48 23.29 -19.24
N CYS A 79 -21.75 24.58 -19.42
CA CYS A 79 -21.31 25.68 -18.53
C CYS A 79 -22.42 26.15 -17.57
N HIS A 80 -23.69 25.96 -17.95
CA HIS A 80 -24.87 26.43 -17.21
C HIS A 80 -25.70 25.26 -16.66
N SER A 81 -25.01 24.29 -16.00
CA SER A 81 -25.61 23.10 -15.41
C SER A 81 -26.11 23.33 -13.97
N HIS A 82 -26.51 22.25 -13.30
CA HIS A 82 -27.00 22.30 -11.91
C HIS A 82 -25.87 22.47 -10.88
N ASP A 83 -24.70 21.87 -11.12
CA ASP A 83 -23.69 21.63 -10.07
C ASP A 83 -22.65 22.76 -9.92
N ALA A 84 -22.38 23.53 -10.95
CA ALA A 84 -21.52 24.74 -10.90
C ALA A 84 -21.88 25.68 -12.05
N PRO A 85 -23.03 26.33 -12.00
CA PRO A 85 -23.46 27.19 -13.10
C PRO A 85 -22.62 28.49 -13.15
N GLU A 86 -22.01 28.76 -14.29
CA GLU A 86 -21.32 30.06 -14.48
C GLU A 86 -22.30 31.21 -14.32
N SER A 87 -21.92 32.24 -13.56
CA SER A 87 -22.75 33.42 -13.22
C SER A 87 -24.11 33.05 -12.58
N ASN A 88 -24.13 31.93 -11.81
CA ASN A 88 -25.33 31.38 -11.16
C ASN A 88 -26.52 31.10 -12.10
N LEU A 89 -26.31 31.07 -13.41
CA LEU A 89 -27.35 30.85 -14.42
C LEU A 89 -27.51 29.35 -14.72
N LYS A 90 -28.70 28.82 -14.45
CA LYS A 90 -29.08 27.43 -14.79
C LYS A 90 -29.99 27.39 -15.99
N LEU A 91 -29.61 26.68 -17.06
CA LEU A 91 -30.39 26.57 -18.31
C LEU A 91 -31.07 25.20 -18.47
N LEU A 92 -31.31 24.48 -17.36
CA LEU A 92 -31.92 23.15 -17.37
C LEU A 92 -33.46 23.14 -17.34
N SER A 93 -34.09 24.21 -16.92
CA SER A 93 -35.54 24.31 -16.84
C SER A 93 -36.04 25.67 -17.30
N LEU A 94 -37.29 25.71 -17.78
CA LEU A 94 -37.93 26.95 -18.17
C LEU A 94 -38.04 27.92 -16.98
N ALA A 95 -38.36 27.41 -15.82
CA ALA A 95 -38.46 28.20 -14.58
C ALA A 95 -37.13 28.82 -14.19
N SER A 96 -35.98 28.06 -14.29
CA SER A 96 -34.68 28.62 -13.97
C SER A 96 -34.21 29.69 -14.96
N MET A 97 -34.56 29.58 -16.24
CA MET A 97 -34.25 30.59 -17.24
C MET A 97 -35.01 31.91 -17.00
N ILE A 98 -36.28 31.81 -16.55
CA ILE A 98 -37.07 32.98 -16.19
C ILE A 98 -36.55 33.64 -14.91
N THR A 99 -36.10 32.84 -13.93
CA THR A 99 -35.46 33.34 -12.69
C THR A 99 -34.13 34.04 -13.01
N GLY A 100 -33.34 33.47 -13.91
CA GLY A 100 -32.05 34.00 -14.37
C GLY A 100 -30.88 33.70 -13.43
N GLY A 101 -29.78 34.41 -13.65
CA GLY A 101 -28.54 34.38 -12.87
C GLY A 101 -28.12 35.76 -12.38
N ASP A 102 -26.82 35.97 -12.15
CA ASP A 102 -26.26 37.22 -11.61
C ASP A 102 -26.56 38.45 -12.49
N SER A 103 -26.76 38.25 -13.80
CA SER A 103 -27.09 39.29 -14.77
C SER A 103 -28.61 39.53 -14.94
N GLY A 104 -29.46 38.87 -14.16
CA GLY A 104 -30.92 38.94 -14.23
C GLY A 104 -31.56 37.81 -15.05
N PRO A 105 -32.85 37.93 -15.41
CA PRO A 105 -33.59 36.94 -16.19
C PRO A 105 -32.94 36.64 -17.53
N ALA A 106 -32.66 35.35 -17.79
CA ALA A 106 -32.12 34.95 -19.09
C ALA A 106 -33.16 34.95 -20.20
N LEU A 107 -34.45 34.78 -19.82
CA LEU A 107 -35.60 34.64 -20.72
C LEU A 107 -36.75 35.51 -20.26
N ILE A 108 -37.28 36.34 -21.16
CA ILE A 108 -38.49 37.10 -20.95
C ILE A 108 -39.52 36.66 -22.00
N PRO A 109 -40.56 35.92 -21.61
CA PRO A 109 -41.56 35.42 -22.56
C PRO A 109 -42.20 36.52 -23.38
N GLY A 110 -42.34 36.31 -24.70
CA GLY A 110 -42.90 37.27 -25.65
C GLY A 110 -41.99 38.44 -26.06
N LYS A 111 -40.75 38.48 -25.49
CA LYS A 111 -39.85 39.63 -25.74
C LYS A 111 -38.43 39.13 -26.10
N PRO A 112 -38.20 38.73 -27.33
CA PRO A 112 -36.90 38.21 -27.76
C PRO A 112 -35.78 39.25 -27.69
N SER A 113 -36.04 40.50 -28.01
CA SER A 113 -35.06 41.59 -27.94
C SER A 113 -34.63 42.00 -26.52
N GLU A 114 -35.44 41.65 -25.49
CA GLU A 114 -35.13 41.88 -24.08
C GLU A 114 -34.59 40.62 -23.40
N SER A 115 -34.68 39.45 -24.03
CA SER A 115 -34.20 38.16 -23.48
C SER A 115 -32.69 38.04 -23.58
N LEU A 116 -32.02 38.01 -22.42
CA LEU A 116 -30.55 38.02 -22.33
C LEU A 116 -29.90 36.80 -23.04
N ILE A 117 -30.53 35.64 -23.00
CA ILE A 117 -30.04 34.44 -23.70
C ILE A 117 -29.92 34.69 -25.22
N LEU A 118 -30.91 35.30 -25.87
CA LEU A 118 -30.85 35.56 -27.30
C LEU A 118 -29.87 36.69 -27.64
N ARG A 119 -29.83 37.75 -26.82
CA ARG A 119 -28.91 38.88 -26.98
C ARG A 119 -27.45 38.41 -26.91
N ARG A 120 -27.10 37.53 -25.97
CA ARG A 120 -25.76 36.92 -25.83
C ARG A 120 -25.41 36.03 -27.01
N ILE A 121 -26.33 35.18 -27.47
CA ILE A 121 -26.15 34.36 -28.66
C ILE A 121 -25.87 35.21 -29.91
N LEU A 122 -26.58 36.31 -30.09
CA LEU A 122 -26.41 37.23 -31.21
C LEU A 122 -25.18 38.16 -31.07
N GLY A 123 -24.49 38.16 -29.94
CA GLY A 123 -23.37 39.07 -29.67
C GLY A 123 -23.79 40.52 -29.49
N LEU A 124 -25.03 40.79 -29.07
CA LEU A 124 -25.54 42.13 -28.79
C LEU A 124 -25.12 42.63 -27.40
N ASP A 125 -24.78 41.70 -26.52
CA ASP A 125 -24.27 41.96 -25.18
C ASP A 125 -22.99 41.13 -24.96
N GLU A 126 -22.01 41.70 -24.23
CA GLU A 126 -20.77 41.03 -23.85
C GLU A 126 -20.88 40.36 -22.47
N PRO A 127 -20.25 39.19 -22.26
CA PRO A 127 -19.57 38.39 -23.28
C PRO A 127 -20.56 37.63 -24.18
N LYS A 128 -20.20 37.46 -25.45
CA LYS A 128 -20.96 36.60 -26.38
C LYS A 128 -20.99 35.15 -25.87
N MET A 129 -22.13 34.49 -26.01
CA MET A 129 -22.35 33.13 -25.60
C MET A 129 -23.00 32.27 -26.69
N PRO A 130 -22.52 31.06 -26.99
CA PRO A 130 -21.27 30.46 -26.46
C PRO A 130 -20.02 31.26 -26.80
N PRO A 131 -18.88 31.11 -26.07
CA PRO A 131 -17.61 31.76 -26.42
C PRO A 131 -17.19 31.45 -27.86
N GLU A 132 -16.43 32.35 -28.50
CA GLU A 132 -16.11 32.27 -29.93
C GLU A 132 -15.30 31.04 -30.34
N ASP A 133 -14.56 30.46 -29.40
CA ASP A 133 -13.77 29.21 -29.54
C ASP A 133 -14.62 27.95 -29.37
N SER A 134 -15.88 28.08 -29.02
CA SER A 134 -16.83 26.97 -28.81
C SER A 134 -17.79 26.81 -29.99
N ALA A 135 -18.44 25.63 -30.07
CA ALA A 135 -19.45 25.39 -31.10
C ALA A 135 -20.59 26.43 -30.99
N GLN A 136 -20.96 27.03 -32.13
CA GLN A 136 -22.01 28.06 -32.20
C GLN A 136 -23.33 27.46 -32.70
N PRO A 137 -24.51 27.92 -32.20
CA PRO A 137 -25.80 27.54 -32.75
C PRO A 137 -25.94 28.00 -34.22
N THR A 138 -26.59 27.17 -35.03
CA THR A 138 -26.84 27.52 -36.44
C THR A 138 -27.88 28.65 -36.56
N PRO A 139 -27.90 29.39 -37.68
CA PRO A 139 -28.92 30.43 -37.90
C PRO A 139 -30.35 29.91 -37.74
N GLU A 140 -30.63 28.67 -38.15
CA GLU A 140 -31.94 28.01 -38.01
C GLU A 140 -32.28 27.66 -36.56
N GLU A 141 -31.28 27.24 -35.78
CA GLU A 141 -31.45 27.01 -34.34
C GLU A 141 -31.69 28.31 -33.59
N ILE A 142 -30.99 29.40 -33.96
CA ILE A 142 -31.21 30.73 -33.39
C ILE A 142 -32.63 31.24 -33.72
N GLU A 143 -33.08 31.11 -34.97
CA GLU A 143 -34.44 31.48 -35.38
C GLU A 143 -35.48 30.65 -34.63
N THR A 144 -35.20 29.38 -34.35
CA THR A 144 -36.09 28.51 -33.57
C THR A 144 -36.23 29.00 -32.13
N ILE A 145 -35.14 29.43 -31.49
CA ILE A 145 -35.17 30.01 -30.13
C ILE A 145 -35.90 31.34 -30.16
N GLN A 146 -35.62 32.23 -31.14
CA GLN A 146 -36.27 33.52 -31.25
C GLN A 146 -37.79 33.39 -31.42
N ARG A 147 -38.26 32.59 -32.38
CA ARG A 147 -39.68 32.35 -32.65
C ARG A 147 -40.39 31.72 -31.43
N TRP A 148 -39.72 30.82 -30.71
CA TRP A 148 -40.30 30.27 -29.48
C TRP A 148 -40.47 31.33 -28.39
N ILE A 149 -39.50 32.27 -28.22
CA ILE A 149 -39.62 33.39 -27.27
C ILE A 149 -40.75 34.34 -27.70
N GLU A 150 -40.86 34.66 -29.00
CA GLU A 150 -41.94 35.51 -29.57
C GLU A 150 -43.33 34.92 -29.30
N GLN A 151 -43.46 33.61 -29.34
CA GLN A 151 -44.69 32.88 -29.06
C GLN A 151 -45.01 32.79 -27.57
N GLY A 152 -44.26 33.46 -26.70
CA GLY A 152 -44.48 33.47 -25.26
C GLY A 152 -43.73 32.39 -24.51
N ALA A 153 -42.71 31.77 -25.10
CA ALA A 153 -41.90 30.71 -24.51
C ALA A 153 -42.76 29.52 -23.96
N LEU A 154 -43.71 29.09 -24.77
CA LEU A 154 -44.70 28.10 -24.39
C LEU A 154 -44.06 26.71 -24.23
N GLY A 155 -44.58 25.92 -23.28
CA GLY A 155 -44.15 24.59 -22.98
C GLY A 155 -44.06 24.37 -21.48
N SER A 156 -43.83 23.14 -21.09
CA SER A 156 -43.54 22.76 -19.71
C SER A 156 -42.23 22.01 -19.64
N ASP A 157 -41.55 22.11 -18.54
CA ASP A 157 -40.42 21.20 -18.24
C ASP A 157 -40.93 19.76 -18.42
N PRO A 158 -40.12 18.86 -19.03
CA PRO A 158 -40.49 17.46 -19.10
C PRO A 158 -40.79 16.98 -17.69
N SER A 159 -41.83 16.14 -17.55
CA SER A 159 -42.22 15.67 -16.22
C SER A 159 -40.96 15.09 -15.52
N ASN A 160 -40.76 15.45 -14.26
CA ASN A 160 -39.60 15.02 -13.49
C ASN A 160 -39.61 13.52 -13.15
N SER A 161 -40.68 12.79 -13.49
CA SER A 161 -40.79 11.36 -13.32
C SER A 161 -39.91 10.62 -14.33
N LEU A 162 -38.93 9.85 -13.82
CA LEU A 162 -38.12 8.93 -14.65
C LEU A 162 -39.02 7.98 -15.47
N ALA A 163 -40.16 7.59 -14.95
CA ALA A 163 -41.13 6.73 -15.64
C ALA A 163 -41.72 7.39 -16.91
N ASP A 164 -41.98 8.70 -16.88
CA ASP A 164 -42.52 9.43 -18.05
C ASP A 164 -41.45 9.72 -19.08
N ARG A 165 -40.22 9.96 -18.65
CA ARG A 165 -39.03 10.03 -19.52
C ARG A 165 -38.75 8.73 -20.24
N TRP A 166 -38.87 7.59 -19.54
CA TRP A 166 -38.68 6.25 -20.08
C TRP A 166 -39.69 5.89 -21.17
N LYS A 167 -40.97 6.25 -21.02
CA LYS A 167 -42.01 5.98 -22.02
C LYS A 167 -41.72 6.52 -23.41
N ARG A 168 -40.86 7.53 -23.50
CA ARG A 168 -40.43 8.15 -24.77
C ARG A 168 -39.33 7.36 -25.51
N ILE A 169 -38.62 6.53 -24.78
CA ILE A 169 -37.43 5.77 -25.26
C ILE A 169 -37.68 4.26 -25.12
N ALA A 170 -38.95 3.82 -25.20
CA ALA A 170 -39.25 2.40 -25.10
C ALA A 170 -38.53 1.61 -26.23
N PRO A 171 -37.63 0.68 -25.92
CA PRO A 171 -36.94 -0.08 -26.94
C PRO A 171 -37.94 -0.98 -27.71
N ASN A 172 -37.83 -1.00 -29.03
CA ASN A 172 -38.63 -1.90 -29.88
C ASN A 172 -38.20 -3.38 -29.80
N SER A 173 -37.19 -3.70 -28.98
CA SER A 173 -36.65 -5.06 -28.79
C SER A 173 -37.09 -5.63 -27.44
N LYS A 174 -37.27 -6.93 -27.34
CA LYS A 174 -37.45 -7.63 -26.06
C LYS A 174 -36.23 -7.35 -25.16
N PRO A 175 -36.46 -7.15 -23.82
CA PRO A 175 -35.34 -7.01 -22.88
C PRO A 175 -34.36 -8.18 -23.01
N ASN A 176 -33.07 -7.89 -22.99
CA ASN A 176 -32.05 -8.94 -22.97
C ASN A 176 -32.20 -9.79 -21.70
N SER A 177 -31.96 -11.11 -21.82
CA SER A 177 -31.97 -12.05 -20.71
C SER A 177 -30.77 -11.92 -19.78
N ALA A 178 -29.84 -11.03 -20.09
CA ALA A 178 -28.61 -10.81 -19.32
C ALA A 178 -28.88 -10.51 -17.86
N ILE A 179 -28.20 -11.23 -16.97
CA ILE A 179 -28.16 -10.91 -15.54
C ILE A 179 -27.09 -9.83 -15.33
N THR A 180 -27.48 -8.70 -14.76
CA THR A 180 -26.59 -7.55 -14.53
C THR A 180 -26.15 -7.44 -13.07
N ALA A 181 -26.90 -8.02 -12.14
CA ALA A 181 -26.57 -8.11 -10.72
C ALA A 181 -27.31 -9.30 -10.09
N ALA A 182 -26.77 -9.90 -9.05
CA ALA A 182 -27.47 -10.93 -8.29
C ALA A 182 -27.04 -10.96 -6.82
N ALA A 183 -27.90 -11.53 -5.98
CA ALA A 183 -27.63 -11.82 -4.58
C ALA A 183 -28.31 -13.14 -4.17
N PRO A 184 -27.59 -14.11 -3.58
CA PRO A 184 -28.18 -15.34 -3.05
C PRO A 184 -28.99 -15.02 -1.78
N LEU A 185 -30.23 -15.48 -1.73
CA LEU A 185 -31.11 -15.32 -0.55
C LEU A 185 -30.98 -16.52 0.40
N ASN A 186 -30.90 -17.71 -0.16
CA ASN A 186 -30.78 -18.97 0.56
C ASN A 186 -30.19 -20.03 -0.40
N PRO A 187 -29.90 -21.26 0.04
CA PRO A 187 -29.28 -22.29 -0.82
C PRO A 187 -30.10 -22.65 -2.08
N LYS A 188 -31.37 -22.28 -2.14
CA LYS A 188 -32.26 -22.63 -3.28
C LYS A 188 -32.71 -21.43 -4.11
N GLN A 189 -32.57 -20.21 -3.60
CA GLN A 189 -33.14 -19.02 -4.24
C GLN A 189 -32.17 -17.89 -4.33
N SER A 190 -32.18 -17.19 -5.47
CA SER A 190 -31.40 -15.97 -5.69
C SER A 190 -32.27 -14.85 -6.26
N LEU A 191 -31.99 -13.63 -5.84
CA LEU A 191 -32.56 -12.43 -6.42
C LEU A 191 -31.63 -11.96 -7.56
N VAL A 192 -32.19 -11.85 -8.77
CA VAL A 192 -31.42 -11.44 -9.94
C VAL A 192 -32.01 -10.18 -10.57
N GLY A 193 -31.12 -9.29 -10.96
CA GLY A 193 -31.41 -8.07 -11.70
C GLY A 193 -31.14 -8.26 -13.18
N LYS A 194 -32.14 -7.94 -13.97
CA LYS A 194 -32.08 -7.85 -15.43
C LYS A 194 -32.38 -6.43 -15.87
N PHE A 195 -32.24 -6.12 -17.13
CA PHE A 195 -32.68 -4.84 -17.64
C PHE A 195 -34.20 -4.66 -17.41
N ALA A 196 -34.57 -3.59 -16.71
CA ALA A 196 -35.93 -3.20 -16.36
C ALA A 196 -36.71 -4.23 -15.48
N GLN A 197 -36.03 -5.18 -14.85
CA GLN A 197 -36.72 -6.25 -14.13
C GLN A 197 -35.90 -6.85 -12.99
N ILE A 198 -36.52 -7.05 -11.86
CA ILE A 198 -36.01 -7.82 -10.73
C ILE A 198 -36.73 -9.17 -10.72
N GLU A 199 -35.99 -10.26 -10.64
CA GLU A 199 -36.57 -11.60 -10.61
C GLU A 199 -36.11 -12.37 -9.36
N LEU A 200 -37.03 -13.05 -8.71
CA LEU A 200 -36.72 -14.12 -7.79
C LEU A 200 -36.66 -15.44 -8.59
N VAL A 201 -35.54 -16.11 -8.52
CA VAL A 201 -35.32 -17.37 -9.26
C VAL A 201 -35.00 -18.50 -8.30
N GLU A 202 -35.55 -19.68 -8.60
CA GLU A 202 -35.20 -20.93 -7.91
C GLU A 202 -34.03 -21.60 -8.69
N ARG A 203 -33.02 -22.04 -7.97
CA ARG A 203 -31.90 -22.80 -8.54
C ARG A 203 -32.42 -24.22 -8.86
N ALA A 204 -32.44 -24.53 -10.12
CA ALA A 204 -32.73 -25.88 -10.60
C ALA A 204 -31.48 -26.76 -10.52
N ASP A 205 -31.69 -28.10 -10.58
CA ASP A 205 -30.55 -29.06 -10.71
C ASP A 205 -29.69 -28.81 -11.95
N ASN A 206 -30.19 -28.01 -12.90
CA ASN A 206 -29.43 -27.49 -14.05
C ASN A 206 -29.14 -25.98 -13.87
N PRO A 207 -27.90 -25.60 -13.54
CA PRO A 207 -27.51 -24.20 -13.27
C PRO A 207 -27.70 -23.26 -14.48
N SER A 208 -27.80 -23.77 -15.69
CA SER A 208 -27.93 -22.95 -16.92
C SER A 208 -29.35 -22.43 -17.16
N ASN A 209 -30.35 -22.85 -16.41
CA ASN A 209 -31.76 -22.46 -16.64
C ASN A 209 -32.56 -22.38 -15.33
N PRO A 210 -32.31 -21.38 -14.49
CA PRO A 210 -33.05 -21.23 -13.24
C PRO A 210 -34.54 -20.95 -13.48
N THR A 211 -35.39 -21.51 -12.64
CA THR A 211 -36.83 -21.30 -12.73
C THR A 211 -37.23 -19.99 -12.10
N ARG A 212 -37.89 -19.10 -12.89
CA ARG A 212 -38.39 -17.81 -12.38
C ARG A 212 -39.62 -18.05 -11.51
N ILE A 213 -39.58 -17.55 -10.27
CA ILE A 213 -40.72 -17.60 -9.35
C ILE A 213 -41.53 -16.30 -9.44
N LEU A 214 -40.88 -15.15 -9.45
CA LEU A 214 -41.52 -13.83 -9.39
C LEU A 214 -40.76 -12.83 -10.22
N SER A 215 -41.44 -11.79 -10.70
CA SER A 215 -40.83 -10.67 -11.41
C SER A 215 -41.41 -9.35 -10.94
N VAL A 216 -40.55 -8.41 -10.58
CA VAL A 216 -40.89 -7.04 -10.16
C VAL A 216 -40.32 -6.06 -11.17
N PRO A 217 -41.14 -5.13 -11.73
CA PRO A 217 -40.60 -4.12 -12.66
C PRO A 217 -39.58 -3.20 -12.00
N PHE A 218 -38.55 -2.87 -12.76
CA PHE A 218 -37.54 -1.86 -12.40
C PHE A 218 -37.41 -0.84 -13.53
N LEU A 219 -36.84 0.32 -13.26
CA LEU A 219 -36.63 1.33 -14.29
C LEU A 219 -35.15 1.41 -14.70
N GLY A 220 -34.82 0.90 -15.89
CA GLY A 220 -33.48 0.91 -16.43
C GLY A 220 -32.63 -0.30 -16.05
N LYS A 221 -31.31 -0.12 -16.12
CA LYS A 221 -30.34 -1.18 -15.78
C LYS A 221 -30.21 -1.28 -14.26
N ILE A 222 -30.17 -2.50 -13.74
CA ILE A 222 -29.82 -2.78 -12.36
C ILE A 222 -28.30 -2.91 -12.27
N SER A 223 -27.66 -2.12 -11.41
CA SER A 223 -26.20 -2.07 -11.25
C SER A 223 -25.73 -2.93 -10.09
N GLN A 224 -26.52 -2.98 -8.99
CA GLN A 224 -26.13 -3.73 -7.79
C GLN A 224 -27.38 -4.18 -7.01
N ILE A 225 -27.28 -5.35 -6.39
CA ILE A 225 -28.24 -5.86 -5.39
C ILE A 225 -27.45 -6.14 -4.12
N ARG A 226 -27.89 -5.57 -3.00
CA ARG A 226 -27.30 -5.76 -1.67
C ARG A 226 -28.36 -6.18 -0.68
N LEU A 227 -28.05 -7.22 0.09
CA LEU A 227 -28.89 -7.66 1.20
C LEU A 227 -28.42 -6.98 2.50
N ASP A 228 -29.35 -6.80 3.44
CA ASP A 228 -28.96 -6.54 4.83
C ASP A 228 -28.40 -7.83 5.48
N ARG A 229 -27.79 -7.70 6.68
CA ARG A 229 -27.15 -8.83 7.36
C ARG A 229 -28.10 -10.00 7.66
N ASP A 230 -29.36 -9.69 7.92
CA ASP A 230 -30.38 -10.67 8.29
C ASP A 230 -31.15 -11.20 7.07
N ALA A 231 -30.81 -10.77 5.86
CA ALA A 231 -31.49 -11.05 4.61
C ALA A 231 -33.02 -10.75 4.67
N LYS A 232 -33.40 -9.68 5.40
CA LYS A 232 -34.80 -9.21 5.47
C LYS A 232 -35.11 -8.16 4.43
N HIS A 233 -34.14 -7.37 4.02
CA HIS A 233 -34.28 -6.33 3.02
C HIS A 233 -33.22 -6.47 1.94
N ALA A 234 -33.61 -6.08 0.73
CA ALA A 234 -32.71 -5.96 -0.41
C ALA A 234 -32.73 -4.52 -0.97
N ALA A 235 -31.57 -3.87 -1.04
CA ALA A 235 -31.40 -2.61 -1.74
C ALA A 235 -30.95 -2.89 -3.19
N ILE A 236 -31.74 -2.41 -4.15
CA ILE A 236 -31.49 -2.60 -5.58
C ILE A 236 -31.22 -1.23 -6.18
N ALA A 237 -29.98 -1.01 -6.61
CA ALA A 237 -29.51 0.22 -7.21
C ALA A 237 -29.46 0.09 -8.73
N GLY A 238 -29.82 1.16 -9.44
CA GLY A 238 -29.73 1.20 -10.89
C GLY A 238 -30.31 2.49 -11.44
N GLY A 239 -30.76 2.46 -12.70
CA GLY A 239 -31.34 3.61 -13.35
C GLY A 239 -31.01 3.66 -14.84
N ILE A 240 -31.14 4.85 -15.39
CA ILE A 240 -30.87 5.13 -16.81
C ILE A 240 -29.79 6.23 -16.89
N PRO A 241 -28.65 5.97 -17.52
CA PRO A 241 -27.59 6.98 -17.69
C PRO A 241 -28.14 8.28 -18.29
N GLY A 242 -27.78 9.43 -17.71
CA GLY A 242 -28.23 10.75 -18.13
C GLY A 242 -29.69 11.08 -17.83
N LEU A 243 -30.47 10.18 -17.24
CA LEU A 243 -31.90 10.41 -16.88
C LEU A 243 -32.16 10.34 -15.38
N GLY A 244 -31.51 9.44 -14.67
CA GLY A 244 -31.61 9.39 -13.22
C GLY A 244 -31.35 8.02 -12.61
N GLY A 245 -31.10 8.02 -11.31
CA GLY A 245 -30.78 6.89 -10.49
C GLY A 245 -31.87 6.55 -9.49
N ILE A 246 -32.19 5.26 -9.38
CA ILE A 246 -33.25 4.75 -8.51
C ILE A 246 -32.66 3.72 -7.55
N VAL A 247 -33.06 3.81 -6.29
CA VAL A 247 -32.94 2.69 -5.36
C VAL A 247 -34.33 2.14 -5.02
N HIS A 248 -34.46 0.82 -5.07
CA HIS A 248 -35.66 0.12 -4.64
C HIS A 248 -35.28 -0.76 -3.44
N VAL A 249 -35.84 -0.52 -2.28
CA VAL A 249 -35.64 -1.33 -1.09
C VAL A 249 -36.86 -2.29 -0.95
N LEU A 250 -36.61 -3.60 -1.09
CA LEU A 250 -37.60 -4.65 -0.99
C LEU A 250 -37.57 -5.29 0.40
N GLU A 251 -38.77 -5.60 0.95
CA GLU A 251 -38.94 -6.44 2.15
C GLU A 251 -39.04 -7.90 1.71
N LEU A 252 -38.05 -8.73 2.02
CA LEU A 252 -37.90 -10.08 1.49
C LEU A 252 -38.94 -11.07 2.06
N ASP A 253 -39.35 -10.90 3.29
CA ASP A 253 -40.39 -11.72 3.92
C ASP A 253 -41.76 -11.61 3.21
N ARG A 254 -41.98 -10.52 2.50
CA ARG A 254 -43.22 -10.26 1.76
C ARG A 254 -43.15 -10.68 0.28
N ILE A 255 -41.97 -10.95 -0.23
CA ILE A 255 -41.78 -11.29 -1.67
C ILE A 255 -42.55 -12.55 -2.05
N ALA A 256 -42.62 -13.55 -1.18
CA ALA A 256 -43.34 -14.80 -1.44
C ALA A 256 -44.89 -14.67 -1.57
N ASN A 257 -45.43 -13.54 -1.10
CA ASN A 257 -46.88 -13.28 -1.07
C ASN A 257 -47.34 -12.19 -2.06
N LEU A 258 -46.49 -11.81 -3.01
CA LEU A 258 -46.80 -10.76 -3.97
C LEU A 258 -47.65 -11.27 -5.13
N ASP A 259 -48.96 -11.00 -5.06
CA ASP A 259 -49.81 -10.98 -6.25
C ASP A 259 -49.42 -9.78 -7.14
N GLN A 260 -49.62 -9.90 -8.45
CA GLN A 260 -49.09 -9.08 -9.56
C GLN A 260 -49.31 -7.55 -9.46
N ASP A 261 -49.83 -7.00 -8.38
CA ASP A 261 -50.30 -5.61 -8.34
C ASP A 261 -49.78 -4.80 -7.14
N SER A 262 -48.73 -5.20 -6.47
CA SER A 262 -48.37 -4.50 -5.22
C SER A 262 -46.91 -4.02 -5.13
N SER A 263 -46.86 -2.78 -4.73
CA SER A 263 -45.81 -1.98 -4.12
C SER A 263 -45.12 -2.66 -2.91
N SER A 264 -44.48 -3.83 -3.06
CA SER A 264 -43.68 -4.40 -1.95
C SER A 264 -42.31 -3.77 -1.91
N GLY A 265 -42.21 -2.68 -1.20
CA GLY A 265 -40.95 -1.98 -1.00
C GLY A 265 -41.06 -0.50 -1.35
N LYS A 266 -40.02 0.23 -0.97
CA LYS A 266 -39.94 1.67 -1.20
C LYS A 266 -39.04 1.96 -2.39
N ARG A 267 -39.59 2.61 -3.39
CA ARG A 267 -38.83 3.15 -4.51
C ARG A 267 -38.48 4.62 -4.24
N ILE A 268 -37.22 4.99 -4.42
CA ILE A 268 -36.70 6.34 -4.24
C ILE A 268 -35.96 6.74 -5.52
N GLU A 269 -36.36 7.87 -6.11
CA GLU A 269 -35.61 8.53 -7.18
C GLU A 269 -34.50 9.33 -6.52
N ALA A 270 -33.31 8.69 -6.43
CA ALA A 270 -32.28 9.12 -5.51
C ALA A 270 -31.28 10.10 -6.13
N HIS A 271 -30.98 9.95 -7.43
CA HIS A 271 -29.94 10.75 -8.06
C HIS A 271 -30.36 11.23 -9.46
N SER A 272 -29.69 12.28 -9.96
CA SER A 272 -29.92 12.83 -11.30
C SER A 272 -29.30 12.00 -12.42
N ASP A 273 -28.44 11.04 -12.08
CA ASP A 273 -27.84 10.11 -13.03
C ASP A 273 -27.85 8.68 -12.45
N VAL A 274 -27.41 7.69 -13.23
CA VAL A 274 -27.44 6.27 -12.88
C VAL A 274 -26.73 5.99 -11.56
N LEU A 275 -27.36 5.16 -10.70
CA LEU A 275 -26.75 4.61 -9.51
C LEU A 275 -25.86 3.40 -9.85
N TYR A 276 -24.70 3.33 -9.21
CA TYR A 276 -23.83 2.18 -9.27
C TYR A 276 -23.97 1.28 -8.05
N CYS A 277 -24.27 1.88 -6.88
CA CYS A 277 -24.31 1.12 -5.63
C CYS A 277 -25.34 1.67 -4.63
N ALA A 278 -25.73 0.78 -3.72
CA ALA A 278 -26.48 1.09 -2.52
C ALA A 278 -26.04 0.21 -1.36
N ALA A 279 -26.03 0.75 -0.14
CA ALA A 279 -25.71 0.02 1.08
C ALA A 279 -26.81 0.26 2.14
N LEU A 280 -27.30 -0.82 2.76
CA LEU A 280 -28.24 -0.75 3.86
C LEU A 280 -27.52 -0.55 5.19
N HIS A 281 -28.01 0.38 6.00
CA HIS A 281 -27.47 0.62 7.33
C HIS A 281 -27.80 -0.56 8.26
N PRO A 282 -26.84 -1.08 9.04
CA PRO A 282 -27.04 -2.34 9.80
C PRO A 282 -28.07 -2.26 10.91
N LYS A 283 -28.42 -1.06 11.39
CA LYS A 283 -29.32 -0.89 12.55
C LYS A 283 -30.52 0.04 12.32
N GLN A 284 -30.46 0.93 11.34
CA GLN A 284 -31.49 1.95 11.08
C GLN A 284 -32.15 1.69 9.73
N PRO A 285 -33.38 2.13 9.51
CA PRO A 285 -34.07 2.02 8.23
C PRO A 285 -33.50 3.00 7.20
N TRP A 286 -32.18 3.00 7.03
CA TRP A 286 -31.49 3.91 6.14
C TRP A 286 -30.80 3.17 4.99
N VAL A 287 -30.73 3.82 3.84
CA VAL A 287 -29.98 3.35 2.69
C VAL A 287 -29.08 4.46 2.18
N ALA A 288 -27.80 4.17 2.03
CA ALA A 288 -26.85 5.04 1.35
C ALA A 288 -26.83 4.67 -0.14
N THR A 289 -26.80 5.68 -1.01
CA THR A 289 -26.81 5.53 -2.48
C THR A 289 -25.71 6.37 -3.09
N ALA A 290 -25.08 5.88 -4.18
CA ALA A 290 -24.10 6.66 -4.94
C ALA A 290 -24.00 6.16 -6.40
N GLY A 291 -23.43 7.00 -7.27
CA GLY A 291 -23.32 6.68 -8.68
C GLY A 291 -22.48 7.65 -9.48
N TYR A 292 -22.89 7.90 -10.71
CA TYR A 292 -22.14 8.70 -11.67
C TYR A 292 -22.04 10.19 -11.27
N ASP A 293 -23.06 10.72 -10.56
CA ASP A 293 -23.10 12.13 -10.14
C ASP A 293 -22.13 12.49 -9.00
N ARG A 294 -21.24 11.55 -8.59
CA ARG A 294 -20.16 11.70 -7.60
C ARG A 294 -20.61 12.02 -6.18
N THR A 295 -21.91 12.10 -5.94
CA THR A 295 -22.50 12.37 -4.62
C THR A 295 -22.90 11.08 -3.93
N ILE A 296 -22.81 11.08 -2.61
CA ILE A 296 -23.37 10.00 -1.79
C ILE A 296 -24.57 10.60 -1.04
N ARG A 297 -25.69 9.88 -1.02
CA ARG A 297 -26.90 10.33 -0.34
C ARG A 297 -27.39 9.27 0.63
N LEU A 298 -27.79 9.69 1.83
CA LEU A 298 -28.37 8.85 2.86
C LEU A 298 -29.87 9.12 2.96
N TRP A 299 -30.68 8.08 2.84
CA TRP A 299 -32.13 8.15 2.84
C TRP A 299 -32.73 7.34 3.95
N ASP A 300 -33.81 7.82 4.56
CA ASP A 300 -34.72 6.98 5.32
C ASP A 300 -35.66 6.26 4.32
N TYR A 301 -35.52 4.95 4.18
CA TYR A 301 -36.25 4.21 3.14
C TYR A 301 -37.72 3.98 3.51
N ASN A 302 -38.17 4.11 4.79
CA ASN A 302 -39.56 4.05 5.17
C ASN A 302 -40.32 5.31 4.74
N SER A 303 -39.77 6.49 5.00
CA SER A 303 -40.37 7.76 4.63
C SER A 303 -40.03 8.21 3.20
N GLY A 304 -38.90 7.76 2.65
CA GLY A 304 -38.30 8.23 1.38
C GLY A 304 -37.64 9.61 1.51
N LYS A 305 -37.37 10.07 2.73
CA LYS A 305 -36.77 11.39 2.99
C LYS A 305 -35.26 11.33 2.87
N LEU A 306 -34.67 12.30 2.18
CA LEU A 306 -33.22 12.53 2.21
C LEU A 306 -32.81 13.00 3.60
N LEU A 307 -31.92 12.25 4.23
CA LEU A 307 -31.36 12.59 5.53
C LEU A 307 -30.08 13.43 5.38
N ARG A 308 -29.21 13.06 4.41
CA ARG A 308 -27.90 13.69 4.26
C ARG A 308 -27.31 13.48 2.86
N SER A 309 -26.47 14.42 2.44
CA SER A 309 -25.55 14.28 1.30
C SER A 309 -24.12 14.37 1.77
N PHE A 310 -23.23 13.57 1.16
CA PHE A 310 -21.79 13.56 1.42
C PHE A 310 -21.11 13.97 0.11
N GLU A 311 -20.32 15.03 0.16
CA GLU A 311 -19.67 15.62 -1.00
C GLU A 311 -18.17 15.60 -0.85
N GLY A 312 -17.43 15.43 -1.96
CA GLY A 312 -15.97 15.47 -1.94
C GLY A 312 -15.27 14.47 -2.84
N HIS A 313 -15.98 13.53 -3.49
CA HIS A 313 -15.43 12.76 -4.59
C HIS A 313 -15.39 13.57 -5.89
N ASN A 314 -14.26 13.44 -6.63
CA ASN A 314 -14.07 14.08 -7.94
C ASN A 314 -14.44 13.14 -9.10
N GLY A 315 -14.66 11.87 -8.85
CA GLY A 315 -15.07 10.82 -9.81
C GLY A 315 -16.33 10.11 -9.38
N ALA A 316 -16.89 9.29 -10.27
CA ALA A 316 -18.03 8.44 -10.00
C ALA A 316 -17.78 7.54 -8.79
N VAL A 317 -18.80 7.32 -7.95
CA VAL A 317 -18.68 6.42 -6.79
C VAL A 317 -19.23 5.05 -7.17
N TYR A 318 -18.36 4.04 -7.11
CA TYR A 318 -18.66 2.69 -7.59
C TYR A 318 -19.20 1.75 -6.52
N ASP A 319 -18.81 1.94 -5.26
CA ASP A 319 -19.25 1.06 -4.16
C ASP A 319 -19.31 1.80 -2.83
N LEU A 320 -20.17 1.29 -1.94
CA LEU A 320 -20.39 1.78 -0.59
C LEU A 320 -20.46 0.61 0.37
N ASP A 321 -19.98 0.80 1.59
CA ASP A 321 -20.19 -0.16 2.68
C ASP A 321 -20.29 0.55 4.03
N PHE A 322 -21.15 0.05 4.95
CA PHE A 322 -21.19 0.51 6.34
C PHE A 322 -20.35 -0.41 7.22
N ASP A 323 -19.71 0.18 8.20
CA ASP A 323 -19.11 -0.59 9.28
C ASP A 323 -20.18 -1.35 10.09
N PRO A 324 -19.81 -2.39 10.87
CA PRO A 324 -20.77 -3.16 11.64
C PRO A 324 -21.61 -2.35 12.64
N SER A 325 -21.11 -1.21 13.11
CA SER A 325 -21.86 -0.31 14.01
C SER A 325 -22.88 0.56 13.27
N GLY A 326 -22.60 0.89 11.99
CA GLY A 326 -23.32 1.86 11.17
C GLY A 326 -22.83 3.29 11.35
N ASP A 327 -21.85 3.53 12.23
CA ASP A 327 -21.38 4.86 12.53
C ASP A 327 -20.42 5.42 11.46
N VAL A 328 -19.85 4.51 10.66
CA VAL A 328 -18.90 4.82 9.58
C VAL A 328 -19.42 4.28 8.24
N LEU A 329 -19.28 5.10 7.20
CA LEU A 329 -19.54 4.74 5.81
C LEU A 329 -18.23 4.86 5.02
N ALA A 330 -17.90 3.87 4.19
CA ALA A 330 -16.80 3.92 3.25
C ALA A 330 -17.30 3.99 1.81
N SER A 331 -16.56 4.66 0.95
CA SER A 331 -16.88 4.82 -0.48
C SER A 331 -15.65 4.63 -1.36
N ALA A 332 -15.82 3.87 -2.46
CA ALA A 332 -14.81 3.64 -3.49
C ALA A 332 -15.14 4.40 -4.77
N SER A 333 -14.16 5.07 -5.38
CA SER A 333 -14.42 6.01 -6.48
C SER A 333 -13.43 5.91 -7.63
N ALA A 334 -13.90 6.39 -8.80
CA ALA A 334 -13.10 6.63 -10.00
C ALA A 334 -12.03 7.74 -9.81
N ASP A 335 -12.08 8.50 -8.71
CA ASP A 335 -11.06 9.50 -8.37
C ASP A 335 -9.82 8.87 -7.70
N GLU A 336 -9.67 7.53 -7.80
CA GLU A 336 -8.55 6.75 -7.29
C GLU A 336 -8.48 6.68 -5.75
N THR A 337 -9.49 7.21 -5.05
CA THR A 337 -9.52 7.27 -3.59
C THR A 337 -10.62 6.41 -2.97
N ILE A 338 -10.38 5.97 -1.74
CA ILE A 338 -11.41 5.54 -0.80
C ILE A 338 -11.61 6.67 0.19
N LYS A 339 -12.85 7.07 0.46
CA LYS A 339 -13.17 8.04 1.50
C LYS A 339 -13.95 7.39 2.62
N VAL A 340 -13.65 7.82 3.84
CA VAL A 340 -14.28 7.32 5.07
C VAL A 340 -15.06 8.48 5.68
N TRP A 341 -16.33 8.24 6.00
CA TRP A 341 -17.27 9.25 6.44
C TRP A 341 -17.93 8.87 7.77
N ARG A 342 -18.14 9.86 8.60
CA ARG A 342 -18.98 9.69 9.78
C ARG A 342 -20.45 9.77 9.36
N THR A 343 -21.23 8.73 9.65
CA THR A 343 -22.61 8.59 9.14
C THR A 343 -23.55 9.66 9.67
N ASP A 344 -23.46 9.99 10.96
CA ASP A 344 -24.37 10.93 11.65
C ASP A 344 -24.18 12.39 11.23
N SER A 345 -22.95 12.81 10.97
CA SER A 345 -22.58 14.20 10.67
C SER A 345 -22.25 14.45 9.20
N GLY A 346 -21.89 13.43 8.42
CA GLY A 346 -21.39 13.55 7.05
C GLY A 346 -19.95 14.05 6.98
N LEU A 347 -19.28 14.15 8.14
CA LEU A 347 -17.88 14.56 8.20
C LEU A 347 -16.99 13.50 7.54
N ARG A 348 -16.12 13.94 6.63
CA ARG A 348 -15.07 13.08 6.08
C ARG A 348 -13.99 12.87 7.14
N LEU A 349 -13.82 11.62 7.56
CA LEU A 349 -12.84 11.22 8.56
C LEU A 349 -11.46 11.01 7.96
N ASP A 350 -11.41 10.39 6.76
CA ASP A 350 -10.14 10.07 6.07
C ASP A 350 -10.30 10.02 4.56
N THR A 351 -9.17 10.10 3.85
CA THR A 351 -9.05 9.88 2.40
C THR A 351 -7.86 8.99 2.14
N LEU A 352 -8.11 7.74 1.80
CA LEU A 352 -7.10 6.74 1.51
C LEU A 352 -6.74 6.83 0.02
N GLY A 353 -5.66 7.54 -0.29
CA GLY A 353 -5.25 7.93 -1.64
C GLY A 353 -4.07 7.13 -2.20
N GLN A 354 -3.77 5.94 -1.66
CA GLN A 354 -2.65 5.11 -2.12
C GLN A 354 -2.97 4.29 -3.39
N GLY A 355 -4.15 4.49 -3.99
CA GLY A 355 -4.50 3.91 -5.28
C GLY A 355 -3.86 4.69 -6.43
N GLU A 356 -3.39 4.00 -7.48
CA GLU A 356 -2.93 4.62 -8.74
C GLU A 356 -3.95 4.46 -9.86
N ALA A 357 -5.12 3.94 -9.54
CA ALA A 357 -6.21 3.74 -10.47
C ALA A 357 -7.54 3.68 -9.71
N GLU A 358 -8.62 3.70 -10.47
CA GLU A 358 -9.99 3.67 -9.96
C GLU A 358 -10.19 2.58 -8.89
N GLN A 359 -10.74 2.96 -7.73
CA GLN A 359 -11.14 2.04 -6.68
C GLN A 359 -12.58 1.59 -6.91
N ILE A 360 -12.80 0.25 -7.01
CA ILE A 360 -14.07 -0.28 -7.53
C ILE A 360 -14.92 -0.91 -6.43
N ARG A 361 -14.29 -1.59 -5.45
CA ARG A 361 -15.02 -2.26 -4.37
C ARG A 361 -14.42 -1.91 -3.01
N VAL A 362 -15.29 -1.79 -2.02
CA VAL A 362 -14.93 -1.54 -0.62
C VAL A 362 -15.78 -2.39 0.32
N ARG A 363 -15.16 -2.98 1.35
CA ARG A 363 -15.83 -3.82 2.36
C ARG A 363 -15.23 -3.60 3.73
N PHE A 364 -16.07 -3.58 4.74
CA PHE A 364 -15.64 -3.65 6.13
C PHE A 364 -15.46 -5.10 6.58
N LEU A 365 -14.36 -5.36 7.27
CA LEU A 365 -14.06 -6.62 7.92
C LEU A 365 -14.44 -6.53 9.40
N ASP A 366 -15.25 -7.47 9.91
CA ASP A 366 -15.66 -7.47 11.31
C ASP A 366 -14.48 -7.89 12.22
N PRO A 367 -14.07 -7.07 13.18
CA PRO A 367 -12.94 -7.37 14.04
C PRO A 367 -13.17 -8.55 15.00
N THR A 368 -14.42 -8.93 15.25
CA THR A 368 -14.77 -10.05 16.17
C THR A 368 -14.35 -11.42 15.64
N THR A 369 -13.97 -11.50 14.36
CA THR A 369 -13.55 -12.76 13.69
C THR A 369 -12.05 -13.04 13.77
N THR A 370 -11.23 -12.15 14.36
CA THR A 370 -9.82 -12.39 14.61
C THR A 370 -9.61 -13.28 15.85
N ASN A 371 -8.76 -14.30 15.75
CA ASN A 371 -8.55 -15.34 16.78
C ASN A 371 -7.98 -14.82 18.14
N ASN A 372 -7.86 -13.52 18.38
CA ASN A 372 -7.42 -12.92 19.62
C ASN A 372 -8.01 -11.50 19.82
N PRO A 373 -9.32 -11.34 20.01
CA PRO A 373 -9.84 -10.05 20.43
C PRO A 373 -9.53 -9.86 21.91
N THR A 374 -8.53 -9.05 22.21
CA THR A 374 -8.48 -8.41 23.55
C THR A 374 -9.70 -7.49 23.62
N GLU A 375 -10.44 -7.50 24.73
CA GLU A 375 -11.73 -6.78 24.91
C GLU A 375 -11.68 -5.27 24.56
N ASN A 376 -10.51 -4.70 24.31
CA ASN A 376 -10.29 -3.28 24.00
C ASN A 376 -9.89 -2.99 22.53
N ASP A 377 -9.64 -3.98 21.67
CA ASP A 377 -9.26 -3.73 20.28
C ASP A 377 -10.47 -3.85 19.35
N ARG A 378 -11.31 -2.82 19.29
CA ARG A 378 -12.46 -2.67 18.38
C ARG A 378 -12.07 -1.98 17.06
N SER A 379 -10.82 -2.04 16.66
CA SER A 379 -10.39 -1.43 15.41
C SER A 379 -11.00 -2.18 14.22
N VAL A 380 -11.78 -1.46 13.42
CA VAL A 380 -12.44 -1.97 12.21
C VAL A 380 -11.43 -1.95 11.07
N CYS A 381 -11.35 -3.04 10.29
CA CYS A 381 -10.54 -3.08 9.09
C CYS A 381 -11.39 -2.79 7.85
N LEU A 382 -10.83 -2.04 6.90
CA LEU A 382 -11.41 -1.74 5.61
C LEU A 382 -10.59 -2.42 4.51
N ILE A 383 -11.27 -3.04 3.55
CA ILE A 383 -10.66 -3.70 2.40
C ILE A 383 -11.14 -3.01 1.13
N ALA A 384 -10.24 -2.77 0.18
CA ALA A 384 -10.60 -2.25 -1.13
C ALA A 384 -9.87 -2.95 -2.27
N THR A 385 -10.50 -2.93 -3.45
CA THR A 385 -9.94 -3.44 -4.70
C THR A 385 -10.31 -2.53 -5.86
N GLY A 386 -9.51 -2.55 -6.93
CA GLY A 386 -9.74 -1.66 -8.05
C GLY A 386 -9.00 -2.02 -9.33
N ALA A 387 -8.88 -1.03 -10.21
CA ALA A 387 -8.21 -1.16 -11.50
C ALA A 387 -6.69 -1.31 -11.37
N ASP A 388 -6.12 -0.99 -10.22
CA ASP A 388 -4.72 -1.24 -9.88
C ASP A 388 -4.39 -2.71 -9.56
N ARG A 389 -5.37 -3.61 -9.67
CA ARG A 389 -5.22 -5.08 -9.58
C ARG A 389 -4.77 -5.56 -8.19
N ARG A 390 -4.94 -4.71 -7.14
CA ARG A 390 -4.50 -4.98 -5.77
C ARG A 390 -5.68 -5.17 -4.82
N ILE A 391 -5.45 -5.94 -3.76
CA ILE A 391 -6.25 -5.95 -2.56
C ILE A 391 -5.49 -5.12 -1.53
N ARG A 392 -6.12 -4.10 -0.96
CA ARG A 392 -5.56 -3.30 0.15
C ARG A 392 -6.42 -3.43 1.37
N GLN A 393 -5.77 -3.45 2.53
CA GLN A 393 -6.43 -3.48 3.83
C GLN A 393 -5.85 -2.39 4.73
N TRP A 394 -6.73 -1.60 5.32
CA TRP A 394 -6.39 -0.58 6.31
C TRP A 394 -7.04 -0.91 7.64
N ARG A 395 -6.41 -0.45 8.73
CA ARG A 395 -7.02 -0.40 10.05
C ARG A 395 -7.55 1.02 10.25
N LEU A 396 -8.85 1.16 10.52
CA LEU A 396 -9.43 2.45 10.82
C LEU A 396 -9.26 2.77 12.31
N PRO A 397 -8.89 4.01 12.66
CA PRO A 397 -8.82 4.43 14.05
C PRO A 397 -10.21 4.51 14.68
N SER A 398 -10.27 4.46 16.02
CA SER A 398 -11.51 4.71 16.75
C SER A 398 -12.02 6.13 16.49
N LEU A 399 -13.35 6.28 16.41
CA LEU A 399 -13.99 7.59 16.25
C LEU A 399 -13.68 8.57 17.38
N ASP A 400 -13.39 8.04 18.58
CA ASP A 400 -13.05 8.83 19.77
C ASP A 400 -11.58 9.29 19.78
N GLN A 401 -10.73 8.64 18.98
CA GLN A 401 -9.29 8.95 18.86
C GLN A 401 -8.89 8.94 17.38
N PRO A 402 -9.25 9.99 16.62
CA PRO A 402 -8.91 10.05 15.22
C PRO A 402 -7.39 10.11 15.02
N SER A 403 -6.88 9.24 14.17
CA SER A 403 -5.48 9.17 13.75
C SER A 403 -5.40 8.75 12.28
N VAL A 404 -4.21 8.64 11.74
CA VAL A 404 -4.02 8.14 10.37
C VAL A 404 -4.43 6.66 10.29
N SER A 405 -5.11 6.27 9.22
CA SER A 405 -5.48 4.87 8.94
C SER A 405 -4.27 4.12 8.37
N PRO A 406 -3.56 3.28 9.16
CA PRO A 406 -2.42 2.55 8.63
C PRO A 406 -2.86 1.47 7.65
N MET A 407 -2.14 1.36 6.53
CA MET A 407 -2.30 0.25 5.61
C MET A 407 -1.63 -1.00 6.18
N LEU A 408 -2.39 -2.07 6.37
CA LEU A 408 -1.90 -3.34 6.91
C LEU A 408 -1.36 -4.26 5.81
N HIS A 409 -2.07 -4.32 4.68
CA HIS A 409 -1.71 -5.18 3.56
C HIS A 409 -1.96 -4.48 2.22
N SER A 410 -1.07 -4.74 1.26
CA SER A 410 -1.24 -4.41 -0.16
C SER A 410 -0.74 -5.60 -0.97
N VAL A 411 -1.66 -6.35 -1.60
CA VAL A 411 -1.36 -7.59 -2.30
C VAL A 411 -1.73 -7.45 -3.76
N PHE A 412 -0.78 -7.69 -4.67
CA PHE A 412 -1.09 -7.85 -6.08
C PHE A 412 -1.88 -9.15 -6.27
N ALA A 413 -3.12 -9.04 -6.68
CA ALA A 413 -4.06 -10.16 -6.66
C ALA A 413 -4.35 -10.74 -8.05
N HIS A 414 -4.48 -9.91 -9.08
CA HIS A 414 -4.87 -10.30 -10.43
C HIS A 414 -4.04 -9.59 -11.51
N GLU A 415 -4.02 -10.15 -12.71
CA GLU A 415 -3.39 -9.55 -13.89
C GLU A 415 -4.26 -8.45 -14.54
N ALA A 416 -5.55 -8.43 -14.23
CA ALA A 416 -6.53 -7.49 -14.76
C ALA A 416 -7.29 -6.76 -13.64
N THR A 417 -8.07 -5.74 -14.00
CA THR A 417 -8.91 -4.96 -13.09
C THR A 417 -9.81 -5.86 -12.24
N ILE A 418 -9.76 -5.70 -10.92
CA ILE A 418 -10.63 -6.42 -9.99
C ILE A 418 -11.96 -5.66 -9.91
N HIS A 419 -13.03 -6.26 -10.40
CA HIS A 419 -14.36 -5.64 -10.45
C HIS A 419 -15.35 -6.22 -9.44
N GLN A 420 -15.03 -7.34 -8.79
CA GLN A 420 -15.83 -7.92 -7.71
C GLN A 420 -14.97 -8.29 -6.51
N LEU A 421 -15.52 -8.05 -5.33
CA LEU A 421 -15.00 -8.42 -4.02
C LEU A 421 -16.16 -8.84 -3.13
N ALA A 422 -16.12 -10.06 -2.61
CA ALA A 422 -17.11 -10.52 -1.64
C ALA A 422 -16.40 -11.16 -0.44
N LEU A 423 -16.88 -10.85 0.77
CA LEU A 423 -16.44 -11.48 2.00
C LEU A 423 -17.34 -12.65 2.34
N SER A 424 -16.77 -13.73 2.88
CA SER A 424 -17.55 -14.83 3.43
C SER A 424 -18.37 -14.36 4.65
N PRO A 425 -19.54 -14.95 4.94
CA PRO A 425 -20.34 -14.60 6.11
C PRO A 425 -19.60 -14.67 7.44
N ASN A 426 -18.61 -15.55 7.55
CA ASN A 426 -17.74 -15.67 8.72
C ASN A 426 -16.52 -14.71 8.70
N HIS A 427 -16.38 -13.88 7.67
CA HIS A 427 -15.29 -12.91 7.45
C HIS A 427 -13.85 -13.48 7.44
N LEU A 428 -13.69 -14.83 7.46
CA LEU A 428 -12.37 -15.48 7.42
C LEU A 428 -11.79 -15.57 6.01
N TYR A 429 -12.64 -15.44 5.00
CA TYR A 429 -12.29 -15.59 3.59
C TYR A 429 -12.83 -14.44 2.75
N ALA A 430 -12.15 -14.15 1.67
CA ALA A 430 -12.59 -13.24 0.63
C ALA A 430 -12.49 -13.92 -0.74
N CYS A 431 -13.38 -13.57 -1.65
CA CYS A 431 -13.21 -13.91 -3.06
C CYS A 431 -13.19 -12.65 -3.92
N THR A 432 -12.36 -12.68 -4.94
CA THR A 432 -12.19 -11.59 -5.91
C THR A 432 -12.35 -12.11 -7.33
N ALA A 433 -12.92 -11.29 -8.21
CA ALA A 433 -12.98 -11.59 -9.64
C ALA A 433 -12.49 -10.42 -10.47
N ALA A 434 -11.71 -10.73 -11.52
CA ALA A 434 -11.12 -9.75 -12.41
C ALA A 434 -11.71 -9.81 -13.83
N GLN A 435 -11.41 -8.79 -14.64
CA GLN A 435 -11.92 -8.67 -16.02
C GLN A 435 -11.43 -9.77 -16.96
N ASP A 436 -10.33 -10.44 -16.64
CA ASP A 436 -9.79 -11.59 -17.38
C ASP A 436 -10.55 -12.90 -17.11
N GLY A 437 -11.62 -12.85 -16.30
CA GLY A 437 -12.43 -13.99 -15.92
C GLY A 437 -11.86 -14.84 -14.79
N THR A 438 -10.73 -14.47 -14.19
CA THR A 438 -10.16 -15.20 -13.05
C THR A 438 -10.94 -14.92 -11.77
N ILE A 439 -11.15 -15.97 -10.96
CA ILE A 439 -11.73 -15.89 -9.61
C ILE A 439 -10.73 -16.48 -8.64
N LYS A 440 -10.40 -15.74 -7.59
CA LYS A 440 -9.44 -16.16 -6.56
C LYS A 440 -10.06 -16.09 -5.18
N VAL A 441 -9.68 -17.04 -4.30
CA VAL A 441 -10.13 -17.13 -2.92
C VAL A 441 -8.97 -16.93 -1.98
N TRP A 442 -9.14 -16.09 -0.98
CA TRP A 442 -8.10 -15.59 -0.09
C TRP A 442 -8.44 -15.81 1.39
N ASN A 443 -7.43 -16.03 2.21
CA ASN A 443 -7.53 -15.91 3.66
C ASN A 443 -7.44 -14.42 4.05
N THR A 444 -8.38 -13.90 4.84
CA THR A 444 -8.43 -12.46 5.20
C THR A 444 -7.42 -12.05 6.27
N GLN A 445 -6.78 -12.99 6.97
CA GLN A 445 -5.81 -12.68 8.02
C GLN A 445 -4.42 -12.30 7.47
N ASP A 446 -4.01 -12.97 6.40
CA ASP A 446 -2.65 -12.85 5.84
C ASP A 446 -2.62 -12.73 4.31
N TRP A 447 -3.80 -12.69 3.67
CA TRP A 447 -4.00 -12.58 2.22
C TRP A 447 -3.26 -13.67 1.43
N GLN A 448 -3.12 -14.86 2.02
CA GLN A 448 -2.64 -16.02 1.29
C GLN A 448 -3.74 -16.55 0.37
N LEU A 449 -3.34 -16.95 -0.83
CA LEU A 449 -4.22 -17.58 -1.81
C LEU A 449 -4.61 -18.98 -1.31
N ILE A 450 -5.92 -19.25 -1.30
CA ILE A 450 -6.49 -20.56 -0.94
C ILE A 450 -6.81 -21.35 -2.20
N ASP A 451 -7.45 -20.71 -3.18
CA ASP A 451 -7.89 -21.33 -4.42
C ASP A 451 -7.81 -20.33 -5.59
N ASP A 452 -7.53 -20.83 -6.80
CA ASP A 452 -7.42 -20.07 -8.04
C ASP A 452 -8.20 -20.82 -9.13
N LEU A 453 -9.41 -20.34 -9.44
CA LEU A 453 -10.28 -21.01 -10.40
C LEU A 453 -9.82 -20.75 -11.83
N PRO A 454 -10.00 -21.73 -12.75
CA PRO A 454 -9.72 -21.51 -14.17
C PRO A 454 -10.50 -20.31 -14.72
N PRO A 455 -9.89 -19.50 -15.61
CA PRO A 455 -10.54 -18.33 -16.16
C PRO A 455 -11.87 -18.66 -16.84
N LEU A 456 -12.91 -17.88 -16.49
CA LEU A 456 -14.24 -18.00 -17.10
C LEU A 456 -14.19 -17.48 -18.54
N LYS A 457 -14.94 -18.12 -19.43
CA LYS A 457 -15.11 -17.66 -20.81
C LYS A 457 -16.15 -16.54 -20.94
N GLU A 458 -17.05 -16.44 -19.96
CA GLU A 458 -18.16 -15.52 -19.94
C GLU A 458 -17.86 -14.35 -18.99
N LEU A 459 -18.42 -13.17 -19.28
CA LEU A 459 -18.26 -12.01 -18.40
C LEU A 459 -19.04 -12.21 -17.10
N LEU A 460 -18.33 -12.23 -15.99
CA LEU A 460 -18.88 -12.31 -14.66
C LEU A 460 -19.56 -10.97 -14.27
N THR A 461 -20.79 -11.04 -13.76
CA THR A 461 -21.58 -9.84 -13.37
C THR A 461 -21.77 -9.70 -11.88
N SER A 462 -21.84 -10.80 -11.12
CA SER A 462 -21.82 -10.77 -9.65
C SER A 462 -21.06 -11.95 -9.06
N LEU A 463 -20.57 -11.76 -7.84
CA LEU A 463 -19.82 -12.75 -7.06
C LEU A 463 -20.30 -12.67 -5.62
N ALA A 464 -20.62 -13.80 -5.01
CA ALA A 464 -21.10 -13.89 -3.65
C ALA A 464 -20.66 -15.21 -2.99
N TRP A 465 -20.74 -15.27 -1.68
CA TRP A 465 -20.56 -16.49 -0.89
C TRP A 465 -21.90 -17.13 -0.58
N THR A 466 -21.91 -18.45 -0.44
CA THR A 466 -23.02 -19.15 0.18
C THR A 466 -23.09 -18.83 1.68
N HIS A 467 -24.28 -18.93 2.27
CA HIS A 467 -24.50 -18.54 3.66
C HIS A 467 -23.65 -19.33 4.69
N ASP A 468 -23.27 -20.56 4.37
CA ASP A 468 -22.44 -21.43 5.19
C ASP A 468 -20.93 -21.22 5.00
N SER A 469 -20.51 -20.28 4.14
CA SER A 469 -19.11 -20.01 3.80
C SER A 469 -18.34 -21.20 3.20
N THR A 470 -19.02 -22.16 2.56
CA THR A 470 -18.43 -23.38 2.00
C THR A 470 -18.27 -23.34 0.48
N ALA A 471 -19.00 -22.44 -0.20
CA ALA A 471 -18.96 -22.29 -1.63
C ALA A 471 -19.06 -20.81 -2.06
N ILE A 472 -18.65 -20.53 -3.28
CA ILE A 472 -18.85 -19.24 -3.94
C ILE A 472 -19.84 -19.39 -5.09
N GLU A 473 -20.67 -18.39 -5.29
CA GLU A 473 -21.62 -18.28 -6.38
C GLU A 473 -21.31 -17.09 -7.26
N TRP A 474 -21.42 -17.25 -8.57
CA TRP A 474 -21.33 -16.13 -9.49
C TRP A 474 -22.38 -16.21 -10.59
N THR A 475 -22.67 -15.06 -11.17
CA THR A 475 -23.54 -14.95 -12.34
C THR A 475 -22.78 -14.39 -13.53
N THR A 476 -23.22 -14.76 -14.72
CA THR A 476 -22.63 -14.29 -15.99
C THR A 476 -23.60 -13.42 -16.77
N LEU A 477 -23.06 -12.60 -17.66
CA LEU A 477 -23.85 -11.75 -18.54
C LEU A 477 -24.80 -12.54 -19.42
N GLU A 478 -24.49 -13.79 -19.77
CA GLU A 478 -25.32 -14.70 -20.58
C GLU A 478 -26.52 -15.27 -19.81
N GLY A 479 -26.58 -15.01 -18.48
CA GLY A 479 -27.75 -15.38 -17.66
C GLY A 479 -27.57 -16.68 -16.89
N SER A 480 -26.35 -17.25 -16.80
CA SER A 480 -26.07 -18.41 -15.98
C SER A 480 -25.82 -18.06 -14.53
N ILE A 481 -26.21 -18.96 -13.60
CA ILE A 481 -25.85 -18.92 -12.18
C ILE A 481 -25.01 -20.17 -11.91
N GLN A 482 -23.78 -20.01 -11.43
CA GLN A 482 -22.85 -21.10 -11.19
C GLN A 482 -22.39 -21.07 -9.73
N GLU A 483 -22.06 -22.24 -9.18
CA GLU A 483 -21.57 -22.42 -7.81
C GLU A 483 -20.32 -23.31 -7.83
N HIS A 484 -19.36 -23.01 -6.98
CA HIS A 484 -18.15 -23.79 -6.80
C HIS A 484 -17.87 -24.00 -5.32
N SER A 485 -17.76 -25.26 -4.91
CA SER A 485 -17.41 -25.61 -3.52
C SER A 485 -15.92 -25.42 -3.29
N ILE A 486 -15.59 -24.71 -2.25
CA ILE A 486 -14.21 -24.45 -1.82
C ILE A 486 -13.86 -25.09 -0.46
N ALA A 487 -14.77 -25.95 0.05
CA ALA A 487 -14.62 -26.59 1.35
C ALA A 487 -13.34 -27.45 1.45
N ASP A 488 -12.98 -28.17 0.37
CA ASP A 488 -11.77 -29.00 0.34
C ASP A 488 -10.50 -28.15 0.21
N ALA A 489 -10.53 -27.08 -0.55
CA ALA A 489 -9.42 -26.14 -0.67
C ALA A 489 -9.13 -25.46 0.68
N ILE A 490 -10.17 -25.02 1.39
CA ILE A 490 -10.06 -24.45 2.74
C ILE A 490 -9.45 -25.47 3.72
N ARG A 491 -9.94 -26.71 3.69
CA ARG A 491 -9.42 -27.79 4.57
C ARG A 491 -7.94 -28.03 4.30
N SER A 492 -7.56 -28.21 3.06
CA SER A 492 -6.16 -28.43 2.66
C SER A 492 -5.25 -27.26 3.07
N PHE A 493 -5.74 -26.02 2.92
CA PHE A 493 -5.04 -24.82 3.35
C PHE A 493 -4.82 -24.80 4.88
N GLN A 494 -5.85 -25.13 5.67
CA GLN A 494 -5.78 -25.19 7.13
C GLN A 494 -4.84 -26.29 7.62
N GLU A 495 -4.86 -27.47 7.00
CA GLU A 495 -3.95 -28.58 7.30
C GLU A 495 -2.49 -28.19 7.01
N LYS A 496 -2.23 -27.56 5.86
CA LYS A 496 -0.91 -27.05 5.50
C LYS A 496 -0.41 -26.00 6.51
N LYS A 497 -1.27 -25.07 6.91
CA LYS A 497 -0.94 -24.04 7.91
C LYS A 497 -0.62 -24.66 9.28
N ARG A 498 -1.35 -25.69 9.70
CA ARG A 498 -1.07 -26.46 10.94
C ARG A 498 0.26 -27.20 10.87
N SER A 499 0.57 -27.87 9.76
CA SER A 499 1.83 -28.59 9.57
C SER A 499 3.03 -27.64 9.54
N MET A 500 2.89 -26.46 8.92
CA MET A 500 3.92 -25.42 8.92
C MET A 500 4.15 -24.84 10.33
N ALA A 501 3.09 -24.58 11.10
CA ALA A 501 3.20 -24.12 12.48
C ALA A 501 3.85 -25.15 13.40
N GLN A 502 3.67 -26.45 13.14
CA GLN A 502 4.36 -27.53 13.87
C GLN A 502 5.83 -27.69 13.44
N ALA A 503 6.14 -27.43 12.17
CA ALA A 503 7.52 -27.48 11.65
C ALA A 503 8.39 -26.31 12.13
N THR A 504 7.79 -25.15 12.47
CA THR A 504 8.51 -23.99 13.01
C THR A 504 8.82 -24.07 14.49
N SER A 505 8.35 -25.12 15.21
CA SER A 505 8.64 -25.31 16.64
C SER A 505 10.03 -25.92 16.93
N ASP A 506 10.71 -26.45 15.92
CA ASP A 506 12.08 -26.92 16.04
C ASP A 506 12.95 -26.31 14.93
N PRO A 507 13.62 -25.15 15.17
CA PRO A 507 14.71 -24.73 14.28
C PRO A 507 15.81 -25.83 14.37
N PRO A 508 16.46 -26.20 13.26
CA PRO A 508 17.55 -27.13 13.29
C PRO A 508 18.59 -26.59 14.26
N GLN A 509 18.73 -27.25 15.39
CA GLN A 509 19.79 -26.97 16.36
C GLN A 509 21.13 -27.28 15.70
N SER A 510 21.74 -26.24 15.12
CA SER A 510 23.18 -26.28 14.85
C SER A 510 23.86 -26.28 16.20
N THR A 511 24.30 -27.44 16.66
CA THR A 511 25.20 -27.56 17.81
C THR A 511 26.47 -26.75 17.47
N PRO A 512 26.82 -25.74 18.27
CA PRO A 512 28.07 -25.03 18.06
C PRO A 512 29.21 -25.99 18.23
N SER A 513 30.03 -26.14 17.20
CA SER A 513 31.26 -26.92 17.28
C SER A 513 32.22 -26.30 18.30
N PRO A 514 32.98 -27.10 19.08
CA PRO A 514 34.00 -26.58 19.98
C PRO A 514 35.06 -25.78 19.19
N ILE A 515 35.68 -24.79 19.84
CA ILE A 515 36.77 -23.95 19.29
C ILE A 515 37.81 -24.91 18.65
N GLN A 516 37.87 -24.87 17.32
CA GLN A 516 38.84 -25.68 16.58
C GLN A 516 40.19 -24.99 16.53
N PRO A 517 41.32 -25.72 16.50
CA PRO A 517 42.65 -25.14 16.25
C PRO A 517 42.67 -24.42 14.90
N ASP A 518 43.57 -23.46 14.78
CA ASP A 518 43.76 -22.72 13.52
C ASP A 518 43.87 -23.68 12.31
N PRO A 519 43.09 -23.49 11.26
CA PRO A 519 43.07 -24.37 10.10
C PRO A 519 44.45 -24.40 9.41
N PRO A 520 44.88 -25.55 8.86
CA PRO A 520 46.15 -25.67 8.17
C PRO A 520 46.21 -24.69 6.99
N SER A 521 47.36 -24.05 6.82
CA SER A 521 47.67 -23.20 5.65
C SER A 521 48.43 -24.03 4.63
N ILE A 522 47.93 -24.10 3.42
CA ILE A 522 48.57 -24.79 2.30
C ILE A 522 48.92 -23.76 1.22
N GLN A 523 49.97 -24.02 0.47
CA GLN A 523 50.31 -23.25 -0.71
C GLN A 523 49.56 -23.77 -1.94
N GLU A 524 49.48 -22.94 -2.92
CA GLU A 524 49.05 -23.26 -4.25
C GLU A 524 49.85 -24.45 -4.79
N SER A 525 49.21 -25.32 -5.56
CA SER A 525 49.89 -26.45 -6.21
C SER A 525 50.62 -26.04 -7.47
N ASP A 526 51.87 -26.42 -7.60
CA ASP A 526 52.67 -26.16 -8.80
C ASP A 526 52.29 -27.03 -10.03
N ALA A 527 51.18 -27.77 -9.98
CA ALA A 527 50.77 -28.77 -10.98
C ALA A 527 50.15 -28.19 -12.27
N GLY A 528 50.37 -26.90 -12.56
CA GLY A 528 49.84 -26.20 -13.76
C GLY A 528 48.53 -25.48 -13.51
N PRO A 529 47.96 -24.86 -14.56
CA PRO A 529 46.74 -24.00 -14.40
C PRO A 529 45.56 -24.76 -13.89
N ARG A 530 44.85 -24.19 -12.92
CA ARG A 530 43.64 -24.73 -12.33
C ARG A 530 42.46 -24.53 -13.26
N SER A 531 41.72 -25.58 -13.52
CA SER A 531 40.56 -25.53 -14.39
C SER A 531 39.42 -26.38 -13.81
N VAL A 532 38.23 -26.31 -14.43
CA VAL A 532 37.08 -27.18 -14.10
C VAL A 532 37.47 -28.66 -14.16
N GLN A 533 38.30 -29.03 -15.14
CA GLN A 533 38.73 -30.42 -15.35
C GLN A 533 39.87 -30.84 -14.40
N ASN A 534 40.65 -29.89 -13.90
CA ASN A 534 41.78 -30.10 -13.00
C ASN A 534 41.76 -29.09 -11.83
N PRO A 535 40.71 -29.14 -10.96
CA PRO A 535 40.67 -28.25 -9.80
C PRO A 535 41.67 -28.71 -8.72
N GLN A 536 42.24 -27.77 -7.97
CA GLN A 536 43.04 -28.12 -6.79
C GLN A 536 42.10 -28.70 -5.72
N LEU A 537 42.41 -29.97 -5.32
CA LEU A 537 41.66 -30.61 -4.23
C LEU A 537 42.08 -30.04 -2.88
N VAL A 538 41.12 -29.66 -2.08
CA VAL A 538 41.34 -29.14 -0.70
C VAL A 538 40.43 -29.87 0.29
N VAL A 539 40.91 -30.00 1.52
CA VAL A 539 40.15 -30.66 2.59
C VAL A 539 39.84 -29.64 3.67
N PRO A 540 38.63 -29.11 3.74
CA PRO A 540 38.24 -28.18 4.80
C PRO A 540 38.27 -28.84 6.21
N PRO A 541 38.62 -28.07 7.27
CA PRO A 541 38.95 -26.65 7.28
C PRO A 541 40.35 -26.35 6.74
N VAL A 542 40.51 -25.35 5.87
CA VAL A 542 41.77 -25.06 5.18
C VAL A 542 41.88 -23.59 4.82
N ARG A 543 43.10 -23.05 4.75
CA ARG A 543 43.48 -21.79 4.13
C ARG A 543 44.45 -22.06 2.98
N VAL A 544 44.14 -21.53 1.79
CA VAL A 544 44.99 -21.64 0.61
C VAL A 544 45.63 -20.29 0.33
N GLN A 545 46.93 -20.25 0.13
CA GLN A 545 47.67 -19.10 -0.36
C GLN A 545 47.95 -19.29 -1.83
N ALA A 546 47.54 -18.36 -2.67
CA ALA A 546 47.64 -18.46 -4.12
C ALA A 546 47.79 -17.12 -4.81
N THR A 547 48.06 -17.16 -6.12
CA THR A 547 48.16 -16.00 -7.01
C THR A 547 47.30 -16.29 -8.26
N LEU A 548 46.48 -15.32 -8.68
CA LEU A 548 45.69 -15.44 -9.91
C LEU A 548 46.59 -15.08 -11.12
N GLU A 549 47.13 -16.09 -11.76
CA GLU A 549 48.02 -15.91 -12.88
C GLU A 549 47.26 -15.81 -14.22
N PRO A 550 47.90 -15.26 -15.30
CA PRO A 550 47.29 -15.17 -16.63
C PRO A 550 46.81 -16.51 -17.19
N GLN A 551 47.50 -17.59 -16.89
CA GLN A 551 47.15 -18.94 -17.33
C GLN A 551 45.85 -19.47 -16.64
N ASP A 552 45.60 -19.10 -15.40
CA ASP A 552 44.37 -19.46 -14.66
C ASP A 552 43.19 -18.64 -15.18
N LEU A 553 43.41 -17.35 -15.46
CA LEU A 553 42.38 -16.50 -16.06
C LEU A 553 41.97 -17.04 -17.44
N ALA A 554 42.90 -17.58 -18.24
CA ALA A 554 42.58 -18.24 -19.53
C ALA A 554 41.68 -19.49 -19.34
N GLN A 555 41.65 -20.12 -18.14
CA GLN A 555 40.78 -21.22 -17.74
C GLN A 555 39.50 -20.74 -17.02
N GLY A 556 39.27 -19.43 -17.00
CA GLY A 556 38.11 -18.78 -16.41
C GLY A 556 38.26 -18.43 -14.93
N GLY A 557 39.47 -18.52 -14.36
CA GLY A 557 39.80 -18.26 -12.98
C GLY A 557 40.41 -19.48 -12.28
N ASP A 558 40.70 -19.36 -11.01
CA ASP A 558 41.20 -20.43 -10.15
C ASP A 558 40.06 -21.35 -9.69
N TRP A 559 40.30 -22.65 -9.76
CA TRP A 559 39.33 -23.67 -9.39
C TRP A 559 39.83 -24.56 -8.26
N TYR A 560 38.99 -24.69 -7.22
CA TYR A 560 39.21 -25.55 -6.05
C TYR A 560 38.07 -26.53 -5.92
N ALA A 561 38.35 -27.75 -5.49
CA ALA A 561 37.35 -28.79 -5.25
C ALA A 561 37.39 -29.24 -3.78
N PHE A 562 36.25 -29.40 -3.16
CA PHE A 562 36.11 -29.95 -1.82
C PHE A 562 34.88 -30.86 -1.70
N GLU A 563 34.97 -31.83 -0.78
CA GLU A 563 33.83 -32.70 -0.46
C GLU A 563 33.07 -32.15 0.76
N SER A 564 31.74 -32.21 0.75
CA SER A 564 30.91 -31.78 1.85
C SER A 564 29.64 -32.62 2.00
N LYS A 565 29.07 -32.67 3.20
CA LYS A 565 27.83 -33.37 3.50
C LYS A 565 26.66 -32.43 3.59
N LYS A 566 25.47 -32.90 3.20
CA LYS A 566 24.22 -32.15 3.31
C LYS A 566 24.04 -31.55 4.70
N GLY A 567 23.71 -30.25 4.74
CA GLY A 567 23.49 -29.52 5.99
C GLY A 567 24.76 -28.97 6.65
N GLN A 568 25.97 -29.29 6.15
CA GLN A 568 27.20 -28.62 6.60
C GLN A 568 27.20 -27.18 6.11
N VAL A 569 27.66 -26.27 6.97
CA VAL A 569 27.81 -24.84 6.66
C VAL A 569 29.28 -24.50 6.63
N TRP A 570 29.69 -23.78 5.58
CA TRP A 570 31.04 -23.32 5.38
C TRP A 570 31.07 -21.78 5.20
N SER A 571 31.98 -21.13 5.91
CA SER A 571 32.40 -19.74 5.66
C SER A 571 33.54 -19.78 4.65
N ILE A 572 33.28 -19.30 3.43
CA ILE A 572 34.23 -19.29 2.32
C ILE A 572 34.56 -17.83 2.01
N ALA A 573 35.78 -17.40 2.26
CA ALA A 573 36.18 -16.00 2.14
C ALA A 573 37.54 -15.81 1.49
N VAL A 574 37.66 -14.76 0.70
CA VAL A 574 38.91 -14.28 0.14
C VAL A 574 39.52 -13.21 1.06
N SER A 575 40.82 -13.15 1.14
CA SER A 575 41.56 -12.04 1.72
C SER A 575 42.68 -11.64 0.77
N ALA A 576 42.54 -10.51 0.14
CA ALA A 576 43.47 -9.93 -0.85
C ALA A 576 43.75 -8.45 -0.52
N ALA A 577 42.74 -7.67 -0.18
CA ALA A 577 42.86 -6.25 0.07
C ALA A 577 43.79 -5.91 1.26
N LYS A 578 43.80 -6.73 2.30
CA LYS A 578 44.69 -6.56 3.47
C LYS A 578 46.15 -6.70 3.13
N ASP A 579 46.49 -7.51 2.12
CA ASP A 579 47.84 -7.76 1.63
C ASP A 579 48.20 -6.80 0.47
N LYS A 580 47.34 -5.78 0.21
CA LYS A 580 47.46 -4.77 -0.83
C LYS A 580 47.50 -5.35 -2.27
N SER A 581 46.91 -6.55 -2.45
CA SER A 581 46.72 -7.12 -3.76
C SER A 581 45.73 -6.28 -4.59
N PRO A 582 45.96 -6.06 -5.90
CA PRO A 582 45.00 -5.38 -6.75
C PRO A 582 43.77 -6.20 -7.10
N LEU A 583 43.69 -7.47 -6.67
CA LEU A 583 42.58 -8.37 -6.92
C LEU A 583 41.27 -7.80 -6.39
N ASP A 584 40.25 -7.76 -7.25
CA ASP A 584 38.84 -7.45 -6.97
C ASP A 584 38.09 -8.77 -7.15
N SER A 585 37.98 -9.53 -6.06
CA SER A 585 37.63 -10.94 -6.15
C SER A 585 36.14 -11.17 -6.46
N TYR A 586 35.86 -12.21 -7.26
CA TYR A 586 34.55 -12.79 -7.48
C TYR A 586 34.59 -14.27 -7.12
N LEU A 587 33.75 -14.68 -6.19
CA LEU A 587 33.58 -16.08 -5.80
C LEU A 587 32.29 -16.67 -6.34
N GLU A 588 32.33 -17.93 -6.77
CA GLU A 588 31.18 -18.70 -7.22
C GLU A 588 31.32 -20.14 -6.76
N ILE A 589 30.22 -20.73 -6.29
CA ILE A 589 30.16 -22.15 -5.92
C ILE A 589 29.32 -22.90 -6.94
N THR A 590 29.89 -23.98 -7.50
CA THR A 590 29.27 -24.76 -8.57
C THR A 590 29.26 -26.26 -8.22
N ASP A 591 28.44 -27.01 -8.98
CA ASP A 591 28.53 -28.46 -9.03
C ASP A 591 29.80 -28.91 -9.80
N PRO A 592 30.11 -30.22 -9.86
CA PRO A 592 31.27 -30.71 -10.62
C PRO A 592 31.19 -30.47 -12.12
N GLN A 593 30.05 -30.12 -12.66
CA GLN A 593 29.81 -29.77 -14.07
C GLN A 593 29.88 -28.25 -14.33
N ALA A 594 30.30 -27.46 -13.31
CA ALA A 594 30.34 -26.03 -13.33
C ALA A 594 28.99 -25.31 -13.45
N ASN A 595 27.89 -25.96 -13.08
CA ASN A 595 26.59 -25.27 -12.95
C ASN A 595 26.53 -24.55 -11.61
N PRO A 596 26.10 -23.28 -11.55
CA PRO A 596 25.94 -22.54 -10.31
C PRO A 596 24.96 -23.21 -9.34
N ILE A 597 25.31 -23.29 -8.06
CA ILE A 597 24.42 -23.84 -7.03
C ILE A 597 23.41 -22.77 -6.61
N LEU A 598 22.13 -23.12 -6.73
CA LEU A 598 21.03 -22.26 -6.28
C LEU A 598 21.03 -22.15 -4.77
N ARG A 599 21.05 -20.92 -4.25
CA ARG A 599 20.90 -20.61 -2.83
C ARG A 599 19.43 -20.54 -2.43
N THR A 600 18.66 -19.73 -3.15
CA THR A 600 17.24 -19.56 -2.92
C THR A 600 16.54 -18.94 -4.12
N ARG A 601 15.21 -18.90 -4.10
CA ARG A 601 14.38 -18.16 -5.04
C ARG A 601 13.61 -17.09 -4.30
N LEU A 602 13.64 -15.85 -4.82
CA LEU A 602 12.93 -14.72 -4.27
C LEU A 602 11.79 -14.35 -5.22
N GLN A 603 10.55 -14.45 -4.76
CA GLN A 603 9.40 -14.01 -5.54
C GLN A 603 9.06 -12.55 -5.24
N ALA A 604 8.94 -11.74 -6.28
CA ALA A 604 8.40 -10.40 -6.14
C ALA A 604 6.92 -10.44 -5.70
N VAL A 605 6.58 -9.58 -4.74
CA VAL A 605 5.21 -9.43 -4.22
C VAL A 605 4.68 -8.00 -4.41
N ARG A 606 5.56 -7.04 -4.63
CA ARG A 606 5.24 -5.64 -5.00
C ARG A 606 6.32 -5.10 -5.92
N GLU A 607 5.91 -4.31 -6.90
CA GLU A 607 6.81 -3.59 -7.79
C GLU A 607 7.01 -2.15 -7.33
N SER A 608 8.17 -1.59 -7.63
CA SER A 608 8.56 -0.22 -7.38
C SER A 608 9.68 0.18 -8.34
N TYR A 609 10.18 1.40 -8.21
CA TYR A 609 11.37 1.88 -8.88
C TYR A 609 12.01 3.03 -8.09
N TYR A 610 13.27 3.34 -8.40
CA TYR A 610 13.97 4.45 -7.75
C TYR A 610 13.48 5.79 -8.29
N THR A 611 12.97 6.66 -7.42
CA THR A 611 12.50 8.01 -7.78
C THR A 611 13.60 9.05 -7.77
N PHE A 612 14.79 8.68 -7.31
CA PHE A 612 15.96 9.54 -7.30
C PHE A 612 17.18 8.70 -7.69
N ARG A 613 18.04 9.25 -8.60
CA ARG A 613 19.27 8.56 -8.98
C ARG A 613 20.13 8.30 -7.76
N GLY A 614 20.62 7.09 -7.61
CA GLY A 614 21.51 6.69 -6.55
C GLY A 614 22.73 7.58 -6.54
N LYS A 615 23.04 8.11 -5.38
CA LYS A 615 24.39 8.57 -5.07
C LYS A 615 25.26 7.32 -4.99
N ASP A 616 26.58 7.50 -4.88
CA ASP A 616 27.53 6.41 -4.72
C ASP A 616 26.95 5.27 -3.88
N SER A 617 26.74 4.15 -4.53
CA SER A 617 25.90 3.06 -4.07
C SER A 617 26.51 2.22 -2.97
N LEU A 618 27.82 2.33 -2.76
CA LEU A 618 28.54 1.46 -1.82
C LEU A 618 28.38 1.91 -0.37
N SER A 619 28.00 3.17 -0.13
CA SER A 619 27.97 3.76 1.21
C SER A 619 26.62 4.35 1.62
N ILE A 620 25.61 4.38 0.72
CA ILE A 620 24.31 5.01 0.99
C ILE A 620 23.29 3.99 1.44
N ASP A 621 22.66 4.32 2.55
CA ASP A 621 21.55 3.60 3.17
C ASP A 621 20.18 4.22 2.88
N ASP A 622 20.07 5.21 1.97
CA ASP A 622 18.86 5.97 1.66
C ASP A 622 18.29 5.59 0.29
N PHE A 623 17.16 4.88 0.29
CA PHE A 623 16.49 4.34 -0.88
C PHE A 623 15.18 5.08 -1.13
N ARG A 624 15.15 6.01 -2.09
CA ARG A 624 13.92 6.73 -2.48
C ARG A 624 13.16 5.93 -3.51
N LEU A 625 12.06 5.32 -3.05
CA LEU A 625 11.26 4.38 -3.81
C LEU A 625 9.89 4.96 -4.13
N HIS A 626 9.38 4.63 -5.30
CA HIS A 626 8.00 4.89 -5.66
C HIS A 626 7.06 3.98 -4.83
N ARG A 627 5.89 4.51 -4.39
CA ARG A 627 4.91 3.79 -3.55
C ARG A 627 5.51 3.26 -2.24
N TRP A 628 6.38 4.02 -1.63
CA TRP A 628 7.02 3.63 -0.38
C TRP A 628 5.99 3.41 0.75
N GLU A 629 4.81 4.04 0.67
CA GLU A 629 3.70 3.91 1.62
C GLU A 629 3.12 2.49 1.67
N ASP A 630 3.26 1.74 0.59
CA ASP A 630 2.84 0.33 0.50
C ASP A 630 3.84 -0.65 1.12
N MET A 631 5.02 -0.17 1.57
CA MET A 631 6.10 -1.01 2.07
C MET A 631 6.16 -1.01 3.59
N GLN A 632 6.70 -2.09 4.15
CA GLN A 632 6.84 -2.25 5.59
C GLN A 632 8.31 -2.39 5.99
N LEU A 633 8.60 -2.01 7.25
CA LEU A 633 9.92 -2.27 7.82
C LEU A 633 10.19 -3.78 7.85
N ASN A 634 11.46 -4.14 7.74
CA ASN A 634 11.95 -5.52 7.69
C ASN A 634 11.64 -6.30 6.41
N GLU A 635 10.96 -5.73 5.42
CA GLU A 635 10.81 -6.36 4.11
C GLU A 635 12.13 -6.35 3.34
N TRP A 636 12.31 -7.34 2.48
CA TRP A 636 13.45 -7.38 1.55
C TRP A 636 13.11 -6.67 0.25
N LEU A 637 14.00 -5.80 -0.17
CA LEU A 637 13.96 -5.10 -1.44
C LEU A 637 15.03 -5.69 -2.37
N TYR A 638 14.63 -6.20 -3.52
CA TYR A 638 15.51 -6.65 -4.59
C TYR A 638 15.58 -5.61 -5.72
N SER A 639 16.77 -5.30 -6.18
CA SER A 639 16.99 -4.51 -7.40
C SER A 639 18.34 -4.83 -8.02
N GLY A 640 18.40 -5.05 -9.34
CA GLY A 640 19.61 -5.24 -10.10
C GLY A 640 20.54 -6.40 -9.66
N GLY A 641 20.07 -7.30 -8.80
CA GLY A 641 20.88 -8.36 -8.19
C GLY A 641 21.24 -8.12 -6.71
N GLU A 642 21.02 -6.93 -6.20
CA GLU A 642 21.18 -6.60 -4.79
C GLU A 642 19.90 -6.89 -4.00
N VAL A 643 20.02 -7.42 -2.77
CA VAL A 643 18.93 -7.53 -1.80
C VAL A 643 19.30 -6.77 -0.54
N VAL A 644 18.48 -5.79 -0.18
CA VAL A 644 18.60 -5.04 1.08
C VAL A 644 17.36 -5.25 1.96
N ARG A 645 17.44 -4.86 3.22
CA ARG A 645 16.32 -4.95 4.16
C ARG A 645 15.94 -3.56 4.65
N LEU A 646 14.64 -3.23 4.61
CA LEU A 646 14.11 -1.92 5.00
C LEU A 646 14.17 -1.75 6.53
N TRP A 647 14.78 -0.65 7.01
CA TRP A 647 15.01 -0.41 8.43
C TRP A 647 14.18 0.74 9.01
N LEU A 648 14.10 1.89 8.31
CA LEU A 648 13.40 3.08 8.81
C LEU A 648 12.63 3.73 7.67
N TYR A 649 11.38 4.12 7.94
CA TYR A 649 10.52 4.82 6.98
C TYR A 649 11.10 6.18 6.54
N PRO A 650 10.76 6.65 5.33
CA PRO A 650 11.00 8.02 4.91
C PRO A 650 10.44 9.02 5.94
N ARG A 651 11.24 10.02 6.31
CA ARG A 651 10.89 10.98 7.37
C ARG A 651 10.62 12.39 6.87
N GLY A 652 10.60 12.58 5.56
CA GLY A 652 10.34 13.86 4.91
C GLY A 652 10.32 13.73 3.40
N PRO A 653 9.91 14.77 2.67
CA PRO A 653 9.69 14.69 1.21
C PRO A 653 10.97 14.40 0.42
N ASP A 654 12.15 14.67 1.00
CA ASP A 654 13.45 14.46 0.37
C ASP A 654 14.24 13.28 0.95
N SER A 655 13.61 12.45 1.77
CA SER A 655 14.21 11.24 2.34
C SER A 655 13.62 9.98 1.70
N GLY A 656 14.39 8.87 1.76
CA GLY A 656 13.93 7.53 1.40
C GLY A 656 13.90 6.59 2.60
N PHE A 657 13.61 5.32 2.34
CA PHE A 657 13.85 4.29 3.33
C PHE A 657 15.32 4.23 3.71
N LYS A 658 15.60 4.17 5.00
CA LYS A 658 16.91 3.69 5.44
C LYS A 658 16.92 2.18 5.41
N VAL A 659 18.04 1.58 5.02
CA VAL A 659 18.21 0.13 4.99
C VAL A 659 19.21 -0.31 6.06
N TYR A 660 19.14 -1.58 6.46
CA TYR A 660 20.05 -2.12 7.47
C TYR A 660 21.51 -2.01 7.04
N PRO A 661 22.43 -1.76 7.97
CA PRO A 661 22.23 -1.52 9.40
C PRO A 661 21.94 -0.06 9.74
N GLY A 662 21.79 0.83 8.74
CA GLY A 662 21.64 2.26 8.91
C GLY A 662 22.95 3.00 9.14
N PHE A 663 22.90 4.28 9.52
CA PHE A 663 24.06 5.14 9.82
C PHE A 663 25.05 5.31 8.65
N GLY A 664 24.53 5.33 7.40
CA GLY A 664 25.31 5.45 6.19
C GLY A 664 25.97 4.15 5.71
N ASN A 665 25.69 3.03 6.35
CA ASN A 665 26.13 1.69 5.95
C ASN A 665 24.98 0.89 5.35
N ARG A 666 25.32 -0.10 4.53
CA ARG A 666 24.38 -0.95 3.85
C ARG A 666 24.83 -2.39 3.85
N PHE A 667 24.01 -3.29 4.42
CA PHE A 667 24.20 -4.73 4.31
C PHE A 667 23.40 -5.26 3.13
N THR A 668 23.92 -6.31 2.51
CA THR A 668 23.16 -7.10 1.54
C THR A 668 22.80 -8.46 2.13
N TYR A 669 21.73 -9.03 1.64
CA TYR A 669 21.19 -10.29 2.13
C TYR A 669 21.29 -11.38 1.06
N PHE A 670 21.15 -12.63 1.46
CA PHE A 670 21.28 -13.80 0.58
C PHE A 670 22.63 -13.88 -0.15
N GLY A 671 23.68 -13.28 0.40
CA GLY A 671 25.01 -13.27 -0.19
C GLY A 671 25.13 -12.45 -1.47
N THR A 672 24.21 -11.53 -1.72
CA THR A 672 24.28 -10.60 -2.86
C THR A 672 25.25 -9.47 -2.59
N SER A 673 25.72 -8.83 -3.68
CA SER A 673 26.64 -7.70 -3.60
C SER A 673 25.91 -6.36 -3.74
N PRO A 674 26.37 -5.28 -3.09
CA PRO A 674 25.81 -3.95 -3.27
C PRO A 674 26.19 -3.37 -4.62
N ILE A 675 25.20 -2.76 -5.29
CA ILE A 675 25.38 -2.15 -6.62
C ILE A 675 24.89 -0.70 -6.66
N ALA A 676 25.24 0.03 -7.72
CA ALA A 676 24.72 1.36 -8.00
C ALA A 676 23.34 1.28 -8.67
N HIS A 677 22.37 2.02 -8.14
CA HIS A 677 21.03 2.09 -8.70
C HIS A 677 20.82 3.37 -9.51
N ALA A 678 20.20 3.23 -10.67
CA ALA A 678 19.86 4.35 -11.55
C ALA A 678 18.48 4.92 -11.24
N LEU A 679 18.22 6.16 -11.68
CA LEU A 679 16.86 6.71 -11.69
C LEU A 679 15.95 5.84 -12.56
N ASN A 680 14.76 5.52 -12.08
CA ASN A 680 13.77 4.64 -12.71
C ASN A 680 14.23 3.17 -12.85
N GLU A 681 15.31 2.77 -12.18
CA GLU A 681 15.66 1.36 -12.10
C GLU A 681 14.57 0.59 -11.35
N PRO A 682 14.08 -0.55 -11.88
CA PRO A 682 13.06 -1.35 -11.23
C PRO A 682 13.53 -1.92 -9.89
N ALA A 683 12.64 -1.93 -8.91
CA ALA A 683 12.85 -2.51 -7.60
C ALA A 683 11.60 -3.29 -7.17
N TRP A 684 11.78 -4.34 -6.39
CA TRP A 684 10.70 -5.21 -5.96
C TRP A 684 10.81 -5.55 -4.48
N ILE A 685 9.71 -5.47 -3.77
CA ILE A 685 9.59 -6.15 -2.48
C ILE A 685 9.46 -7.64 -2.77
N VAL A 686 10.32 -8.45 -2.13
CA VAL A 686 10.40 -9.90 -2.40
C VAL A 686 10.17 -10.73 -1.15
N ARG A 687 9.73 -11.98 -1.38
CA ARG A 687 9.64 -13.03 -0.34
C ARG A 687 10.44 -14.24 -0.77
N GLU A 688 11.09 -14.89 0.18
CA GLU A 688 11.79 -16.13 -0.07
C GLU A 688 10.77 -17.27 -0.28
N LEU A 689 10.99 -18.07 -1.33
CA LEU A 689 10.23 -19.28 -1.59
C LEU A 689 10.95 -20.48 -0.94
N ALA A 690 10.21 -21.29 -0.22
CA ALA A 690 10.75 -22.59 0.22
C ALA A 690 11.19 -23.42 -1.00
N PRO A 691 12.18 -24.33 -0.86
CA PRO A 691 12.77 -25.08 -1.97
C PRO A 691 11.72 -25.74 -2.89
N ASP A 692 10.67 -26.33 -2.31
CA ASP A 692 9.62 -27.06 -3.02
C ASP A 692 8.34 -26.23 -3.24
N GLN A 693 8.34 -24.95 -2.84
CA GLN A 693 7.18 -24.09 -2.96
C GLN A 693 7.05 -23.58 -4.41
N PRO A 694 5.92 -23.84 -5.11
CA PRO A 694 5.68 -23.25 -6.40
C PRO A 694 5.52 -21.73 -6.25
N PRO A 695 5.95 -20.93 -7.24
CA PRO A 695 5.67 -19.50 -7.28
C PRO A 695 4.17 -19.24 -7.28
N VAL A 696 3.74 -18.19 -6.59
CA VAL A 696 2.36 -17.70 -6.69
C VAL A 696 2.19 -17.02 -8.05
N SER A 697 1.10 -17.30 -8.75
CA SER A 697 0.77 -16.65 -10.02
C SER A 697 0.27 -15.23 -9.76
N ASN A 698 1.19 -14.28 -9.61
CA ASN A 698 0.91 -12.87 -9.34
C ASN A 698 1.44 -11.93 -10.44
N GLY A 699 1.91 -12.48 -11.57
CA GLY A 699 2.46 -11.73 -12.71
C GLY A 699 3.79 -11.02 -12.43
N LEU A 700 4.38 -11.20 -11.26
CA LEU A 700 5.66 -10.60 -10.91
C LEU A 700 6.80 -11.62 -11.00
N PRO A 701 8.04 -11.17 -11.23
CA PRO A 701 9.17 -12.05 -11.48
C PRO A 701 9.58 -12.86 -10.24
N VAL A 702 10.24 -13.99 -10.52
CA VAL A 702 10.97 -14.80 -9.53
C VAL A 702 12.46 -14.69 -9.84
N PHE A 703 13.24 -14.31 -8.83
CA PHE A 703 14.68 -14.11 -8.95
C PHE A 703 15.42 -15.30 -8.33
N PRO A 704 16.15 -16.09 -9.12
CA PRO A 704 17.05 -17.08 -8.57
C PRO A 704 18.30 -16.41 -8.00
N ILE A 705 18.67 -16.75 -6.78
CA ILE A 705 19.89 -16.30 -6.13
C ILE A 705 20.83 -17.51 -6.02
N PHE A 706 22.05 -17.36 -6.51
CA PHE A 706 23.07 -18.39 -6.49
C PHE A 706 24.12 -18.10 -5.41
N TYR A 707 24.93 -19.09 -5.06
CA TYR A 707 26.08 -18.91 -4.18
C TYR A 707 27.22 -18.25 -4.96
N SER A 708 27.11 -16.93 -5.16
CA SER A 708 28.16 -16.12 -5.82
C SER A 708 28.11 -14.68 -5.33
N ASN A 709 29.26 -14.05 -5.13
CA ASN A 709 29.37 -12.62 -4.92
C ASN A 709 30.78 -12.07 -5.27
N ASP A 710 30.89 -10.73 -5.36
CA ASP A 710 32.11 -10.00 -5.59
C ASP A 710 32.53 -9.11 -4.43
N ASP A 711 31.67 -8.94 -3.43
CA ASP A 711 31.94 -8.14 -2.23
C ASP A 711 31.45 -8.87 -0.97
N ASP A 712 32.03 -8.55 0.16
CA ASP A 712 31.52 -9.01 1.47
C ASP A 712 30.13 -8.38 1.76
N PRO A 713 29.06 -9.19 1.91
CA PRO A 713 27.73 -8.69 2.21
C PRO A 713 27.63 -7.81 3.46
N MET A 714 28.51 -8.02 4.44
CA MET A 714 28.59 -7.25 5.68
C MET A 714 29.57 -6.07 5.60
N ARG A 715 30.21 -5.85 4.46
CA ARG A 715 31.11 -4.72 4.17
C ARG A 715 32.37 -4.62 5.03
N LYS A 716 32.82 -5.70 5.66
CA LYS A 716 34.01 -5.71 6.55
C LYS A 716 35.33 -5.93 5.82
N SER A 717 35.28 -6.71 4.76
CA SER A 717 36.43 -7.09 3.95
C SER A 717 36.60 -6.21 2.71
N GLY A 718 35.79 -5.17 2.55
CA GLY A 718 35.83 -4.25 1.41
C GLY A 718 35.46 -4.98 0.12
N LYS A 719 36.40 -5.08 -0.82
CA LYS A 719 36.24 -5.74 -2.12
C LYS A 719 36.54 -7.25 -2.10
N ASP A 720 36.83 -7.79 -0.94
CA ASP A 720 37.11 -9.21 -0.80
C ASP A 720 35.81 -9.99 -0.67
N SER A 721 35.54 -10.96 -1.54
CA SER A 721 34.33 -11.79 -1.56
C SER A 721 34.21 -12.71 -0.35
N SER A 722 32.96 -12.91 0.13
CA SER A 722 32.67 -13.83 1.23
C SER A 722 31.30 -14.49 1.06
N ILE A 723 31.27 -15.84 1.14
CA ILE A 723 30.07 -16.66 0.97
C ILE A 723 29.88 -17.55 2.18
N GLU A 724 28.69 -17.53 2.79
CA GLU A 724 28.22 -18.58 3.68
C GLU A 724 27.50 -19.64 2.85
N PHE A 725 28.09 -20.84 2.76
CA PHE A 725 27.60 -21.95 1.95
C PHE A 725 26.94 -23.03 2.81
N LEU A 726 25.62 -23.17 2.68
CA LEU A 726 24.89 -24.32 3.23
C LEU A 726 24.85 -25.44 2.18
N THR A 727 25.49 -26.53 2.47
CA THR A 727 25.60 -27.67 1.56
C THR A 727 24.25 -28.33 1.28
N PRO A 728 23.77 -28.33 0.03
CA PRO A 728 22.41 -28.79 -0.30
C PRO A 728 22.27 -30.33 -0.38
N TYR A 729 23.35 -31.05 -0.69
CA TYR A 729 23.40 -32.50 -0.83
C TYR A 729 24.81 -33.00 -0.57
N ASP A 730 24.98 -34.30 -0.32
CA ASP A 730 26.31 -34.94 -0.15
C ASP A 730 27.06 -34.98 -1.48
N GLY A 731 28.31 -34.52 -1.50
CA GLY A 731 29.09 -34.60 -2.72
C GLY A 731 30.26 -33.60 -2.83
N ARG A 732 30.78 -33.54 -4.06
CA ARG A 732 31.87 -32.64 -4.42
C ARG A 732 31.30 -31.33 -4.92
N PHE A 733 31.90 -30.22 -4.47
CA PHE A 733 31.62 -28.86 -4.92
C PHE A 733 32.88 -28.20 -5.45
N LEU A 734 32.72 -27.29 -6.40
CA LEU A 734 33.80 -26.48 -6.94
C LEU A 734 33.64 -25.03 -6.48
N ILE A 735 34.75 -24.39 -6.14
CA ILE A 735 34.86 -22.95 -5.90
C ILE A 735 35.62 -22.38 -7.08
N ARG A 736 35.04 -21.39 -7.73
CA ARG A 736 35.66 -20.58 -8.77
C ARG A 736 35.99 -19.22 -8.20
N LEU A 737 37.27 -18.78 -8.38
CA LEU A 737 37.76 -17.46 -8.01
C LEU A 737 38.28 -16.75 -9.25
N ARG A 738 37.88 -15.49 -9.45
CA ARG A 738 38.36 -14.65 -10.54
C ARG A 738 38.39 -13.18 -10.13
N ASP A 739 39.05 -12.32 -10.89
CA ASP A 739 38.98 -10.87 -10.78
C ASP A 739 37.73 -10.35 -11.51
N THR A 740 36.97 -9.46 -10.91
CA THR A 740 35.73 -8.88 -11.51
C THR A 740 36.00 -8.15 -12.82
N ARG A 741 37.20 -7.58 -12.98
CA ARG A 741 37.64 -6.82 -14.17
C ARG A 741 38.34 -7.71 -15.18
N GLY A 742 38.54 -9.00 -14.91
CA GLY A 742 39.22 -9.94 -15.75
C GLY A 742 40.74 -9.67 -15.83
N GLN A 743 41.34 -9.22 -14.73
CA GLN A 743 42.78 -8.97 -14.62
C GLN A 743 43.48 -10.07 -13.81
N SER A 744 44.76 -10.24 -14.00
CA SER A 744 45.62 -11.24 -13.34
C SER A 744 47.08 -10.82 -13.39
N GLY A 745 47.94 -11.47 -12.62
CA GLY A 745 49.38 -11.21 -12.61
C GLY A 745 50.03 -11.61 -11.29
N THR A 746 51.35 -11.47 -11.23
CA THR A 746 52.18 -11.86 -10.07
C THR A 746 51.80 -11.11 -8.79
N ASP A 747 51.17 -9.93 -8.90
CA ASP A 747 50.75 -9.13 -7.76
C ASP A 747 49.31 -9.47 -7.30
N TYR A 748 48.60 -10.34 -8.04
CA TYR A 748 47.19 -10.73 -7.76
C TYR A 748 47.15 -11.91 -6.76
N HIS A 749 47.88 -11.78 -5.65
CA HIS A 749 47.93 -12.78 -4.59
C HIS A 749 46.70 -12.68 -3.67
N TYR A 750 46.28 -13.82 -3.11
CA TYR A 750 45.16 -13.91 -2.21
C TYR A 750 45.28 -15.09 -1.26
N ARG A 751 44.44 -15.08 -0.22
CA ARG A 751 44.19 -16.22 0.66
C ARG A 751 42.73 -16.60 0.56
N LEU A 752 42.44 -17.85 0.19
CA LEU A 752 41.10 -18.45 0.23
C LEU A 752 40.95 -19.23 1.53
N SER A 753 39.95 -18.96 2.32
CA SER A 753 39.62 -19.64 3.58
C SER A 753 38.34 -20.43 3.40
N ILE A 754 38.32 -21.72 3.77
CA ILE A 754 37.14 -22.59 3.77
C ILE A 754 37.08 -23.21 5.19
N VAL A 755 36.26 -22.65 6.05
CA VAL A 755 36.21 -22.98 7.47
C VAL A 755 34.77 -23.09 7.96
N PRO A 756 34.47 -23.83 9.03
CA PRO A 756 33.17 -23.73 9.68
C PRO A 756 32.92 -22.32 10.19
N PRO A 757 31.70 -21.79 10.11
CA PRO A 757 31.39 -20.47 10.66
C PRO A 757 31.62 -20.43 12.16
N ASN A 758 32.16 -19.30 12.64
CA ASN A 758 32.38 -19.06 14.07
C ASN A 758 31.64 -17.77 14.47
N PRO A 759 30.32 -17.81 14.71
CA PRO A 759 29.52 -16.64 15.07
C PRO A 759 30.10 -15.96 16.31
N ARG A 760 30.57 -14.75 16.15
CA ARG A 760 31.18 -13.91 17.20
C ARG A 760 30.96 -12.44 16.91
N PHE A 761 31.26 -11.60 17.87
CA PHE A 761 31.27 -10.16 17.71
C PHE A 761 32.49 -9.54 18.42
N ASP A 762 32.97 -8.43 17.88
CA ASP A 762 33.94 -7.55 18.53
C ASP A 762 33.19 -6.32 19.07
N PHE A 763 33.50 -5.95 20.32
CA PHE A 763 32.80 -4.88 21.02
C PHE A 763 33.71 -3.63 21.12
N LYS A 764 33.12 -2.44 20.82
CA LYS A 764 33.82 -1.16 20.80
C LYS A 764 33.01 -0.10 21.53
N LEU A 765 33.72 0.82 22.15
CA LEU A 765 33.18 2.07 22.70
C LEU A 765 33.63 3.21 21.78
N GLU A 766 32.68 3.90 21.13
CA GLU A 766 32.98 5.03 20.24
C GLU A 766 33.18 6.33 21.04
N THR A 767 32.55 6.46 22.20
CA THR A 767 32.68 7.60 23.12
C THR A 767 33.67 7.28 24.20
N ASN A 768 34.87 7.78 24.12
CA ASN A 768 35.94 7.43 25.09
C ASN A 768 35.88 8.24 26.40
N GLU A 769 35.28 9.43 26.39
CA GLU A 769 35.20 10.34 27.53
C GLU A 769 33.85 11.08 27.58
N LEU A 770 33.27 11.23 28.78
CA LEU A 770 32.07 11.99 29.05
C LEU A 770 32.23 12.96 30.20
N THR A 771 31.40 14.03 30.21
CA THR A 771 31.30 14.96 31.35
C THR A 771 29.91 14.87 31.94
N LEU A 772 29.80 14.45 33.20
CA LEU A 772 28.54 14.48 33.97
C LEU A 772 28.32 15.87 34.59
N ARG A 773 27.10 16.36 34.50
CA ARG A 773 26.62 17.63 35.05
C ARG A 773 25.38 17.42 35.91
N PRO A 774 25.00 18.39 36.79
CA PRO A 774 23.79 18.31 37.59
C PRO A 774 22.54 18.20 36.71
N ASP A 775 21.58 17.36 37.12
CA ASP A 775 20.22 17.26 36.61
C ASP A 775 20.06 16.87 35.11
N VAL A 776 21.15 16.49 34.46
CA VAL A 776 21.12 16.03 33.07
C VAL A 776 21.91 14.72 32.90
N GLY A 777 21.55 13.96 31.87
CA GLY A 777 22.35 12.82 31.43
C GLY A 777 23.31 13.18 30.31
N SER A 778 24.29 12.31 30.10
CA SER A 778 25.24 12.37 28.97
C SER A 778 25.16 11.08 28.15
N GLU A 779 25.24 11.19 26.83
CA GLU A 779 25.19 10.04 25.93
C GLU A 779 26.58 9.45 25.70
N PHE A 780 26.60 8.14 25.48
CA PHE A 780 27.72 7.41 24.93
C PHE A 780 27.25 6.43 23.87
N ILE A 781 28.13 6.13 22.93
CA ILE A 781 27.83 5.24 21.80
C ILE A 781 28.69 3.99 21.93
N VAL A 782 28.04 2.83 21.87
CA VAL A 782 28.66 1.51 21.77
C VAL A 782 28.41 0.92 20.40
N SER A 783 29.36 0.16 19.88
CA SER A 783 29.24 -0.51 18.60
C SER A 783 29.82 -1.93 18.65
N ILE A 784 29.36 -2.76 17.70
CA ILE A 784 29.89 -4.10 17.48
C ILE A 784 30.18 -4.33 16.00
N ASP A 785 31.16 -5.18 15.76
CA ASP A 785 31.33 -5.85 14.49
C ASP A 785 30.82 -7.28 14.60
N ARG A 786 29.89 -7.69 13.76
CA ARG A 786 29.31 -9.04 13.74
C ARG A 786 30.05 -9.91 12.73
N PHE A 787 30.29 -11.20 13.01
CA PHE A 787 31.02 -12.13 12.15
C PHE A 787 30.26 -13.44 12.00
N ASP A 788 30.46 -14.08 10.84
CA ASP A 788 30.02 -15.45 10.54
C ASP A 788 28.53 -15.70 10.86
N GLY A 789 27.69 -14.77 10.39
CA GLY A 789 26.23 -14.89 10.51
C GLY A 789 25.67 -14.62 11.92
N LEU A 790 26.43 -14.07 12.87
CA LEU A 790 25.87 -13.65 14.15
C LEU A 790 24.83 -12.55 13.94
N ASP A 791 23.56 -12.86 14.21
CA ASP A 791 22.44 -11.91 14.10
C ASP A 791 21.50 -11.99 15.31
N GLU A 792 22.09 -11.94 16.52
CA GLU A 792 21.38 -11.95 17.79
C GLU A 792 21.51 -10.63 18.52
N ASP A 793 20.60 -10.34 19.45
CA ASP A 793 20.67 -9.18 20.32
C ASP A 793 21.90 -9.24 21.21
N VAL A 794 22.64 -8.13 21.29
CA VAL A 794 23.82 -7.99 22.16
C VAL A 794 23.50 -7.04 23.29
N GLN A 795 23.52 -7.55 24.52
CA GLN A 795 23.28 -6.80 25.74
C GLN A 795 24.55 -6.21 26.28
N ILE A 796 24.50 -4.96 26.75
CA ILE A 796 25.61 -4.25 27.35
C ILE A 796 25.45 -4.18 28.87
N GLU A 797 26.45 -4.64 29.59
CA GLU A 797 26.52 -4.62 31.05
C GLU A 797 27.62 -3.65 31.50
N PHE A 798 27.48 -3.15 32.71
CA PHE A 798 28.40 -2.21 33.32
C PHE A 798 28.96 -2.83 34.59
N GLU A 799 30.30 -2.84 34.69
CA GLU A 799 31.03 -3.27 35.88
C GLU A 799 31.49 -2.02 36.67
N ASP A 800 31.61 -2.13 37.98
CA ASP A 800 32.20 -1.10 38.84
C ASP A 800 31.47 0.27 38.83
N LEU A 801 30.14 0.29 38.78
CA LEU A 801 29.37 1.52 38.84
C LEU A 801 29.45 2.17 40.24
N PRO A 802 29.97 3.43 40.36
CA PRO A 802 29.99 4.11 41.63
C PRO A 802 28.60 4.37 42.21
N GLU A 803 28.49 4.44 43.53
CA GLU A 803 27.24 4.84 44.17
C GLU A 803 26.83 6.24 43.69
N GLY A 804 25.55 6.42 43.35
CA GLY A 804 25.05 7.68 42.80
C GLY A 804 25.08 7.81 41.27
N ILE A 805 25.67 6.84 40.55
CA ILE A 805 25.59 6.79 39.10
C ILE A 805 24.39 5.92 38.67
N ARG A 806 23.70 6.37 37.64
CA ARG A 806 22.63 5.61 36.94
C ARG A 806 22.91 5.53 35.46
N VAL A 807 22.73 4.36 34.90
CA VAL A 807 22.81 4.11 33.45
C VAL A 807 21.50 3.58 32.93
N ILE A 808 21.19 3.82 31.68
CA ILE A 808 20.00 3.22 31.03
C ILE A 808 20.23 1.70 30.94
N GLN A 809 19.28 0.94 31.43
CA GLN A 809 19.25 -0.52 31.36
C GLN A 809 17.82 -1.03 31.09
N PRO A 810 17.61 -2.06 30.23
CA PRO A 810 18.65 -2.72 29.42
C PRO A 810 19.16 -1.82 28.30
N LEU A 811 20.46 -1.88 28.02
CA LEU A 811 21.08 -1.32 26.81
C LEU A 811 21.38 -2.47 25.85
N THR A 812 20.77 -2.49 24.68
CA THR A 812 20.84 -3.60 23.74
C THR A 812 21.17 -3.08 22.35
N ILE A 813 22.16 -3.70 21.68
CA ILE A 813 22.34 -3.58 20.24
C ILE A 813 21.46 -4.65 19.60
N GLU A 814 20.38 -4.23 18.97
CA GLU A 814 19.37 -5.13 18.42
C GLU A 814 19.90 -5.96 17.24
N LYS A 815 19.25 -7.07 17.00
CA LYS A 815 19.44 -7.90 15.81
C LYS A 815 19.47 -7.04 14.53
N GLY A 816 20.46 -7.30 13.66
CA GLY A 816 20.66 -6.52 12.43
C GLY A 816 21.32 -5.16 12.64
N GLN A 817 21.46 -4.66 13.87
CA GLN A 817 22.06 -3.37 14.20
C GLN A 817 23.53 -3.51 14.60
N LEU A 818 24.28 -2.39 14.44
CA LEU A 818 25.70 -2.33 14.82
C LEU A 818 25.96 -1.41 16.00
N LYS A 819 25.00 -0.56 16.41
CA LYS A 819 25.21 0.47 17.43
C LYS A 819 24.03 0.57 18.38
N ALA A 820 24.32 1.00 19.61
CA ALA A 820 23.33 1.49 20.55
C ALA A 820 23.81 2.76 21.24
N ILE A 821 22.87 3.61 21.65
CA ILE A 821 23.13 4.87 22.32
C ILE A 821 22.68 4.73 23.77
N GLY A 822 23.64 4.73 24.69
CA GLY A 822 23.39 4.68 26.13
C GLY A 822 23.37 6.08 26.76
N GLN A 823 22.77 6.16 27.94
CA GLN A 823 22.80 7.35 28.76
C GLN A 823 23.33 7.00 30.13
N ILE A 824 24.17 7.90 30.66
CA ILE A 824 24.67 7.87 32.02
C ILE A 824 24.38 9.20 32.72
N ARG A 825 23.96 9.14 34.00
CA ARG A 825 23.71 10.35 34.80
C ARG A 825 24.12 10.14 36.25
N ALA A 826 24.44 11.22 36.93
CA ALA A 826 24.62 11.21 38.35
C ALA A 826 23.29 11.61 39.05
N LEU A 827 23.05 11.07 40.24
CA LEU A 827 22.02 11.60 41.15
C LEU A 827 22.47 12.95 41.67
N SER A 828 21.62 13.97 41.56
CA SER A 828 21.97 15.37 41.87
C SER A 828 22.51 15.54 43.28
N ASN A 829 21.95 14.84 44.28
CA ASN A 829 22.37 14.85 45.65
C ASN A 829 23.70 14.08 45.92
N LYS A 830 24.23 13.33 44.94
CA LYS A 830 25.45 12.53 45.04
C LYS A 830 26.59 13.05 44.15
N LEU A 831 26.32 14.02 43.29
CA LEU A 831 27.31 14.52 42.32
C LEU A 831 28.59 15.05 42.99
N SER A 832 28.45 15.74 44.18
CA SER A 832 29.57 16.29 44.95
C SER A 832 30.39 15.22 45.67
N GLU A 833 29.85 14.01 45.84
CA GLU A 833 30.52 12.88 46.48
C GLU A 833 31.35 12.05 45.50
N LEU A 834 31.12 12.24 44.20
CA LEU A 834 31.84 11.49 43.16
C LEU A 834 33.27 12.01 42.97
N PRO A 835 34.22 11.14 42.59
CA PRO A 835 35.54 11.58 42.18
C PRO A 835 35.46 12.52 40.96
N LYS A 836 36.43 13.48 40.85
CA LYS A 836 36.47 14.39 39.70
C LYS A 836 36.62 13.68 38.39
N GLU A 837 37.30 12.53 38.39
CA GLU A 837 37.45 11.63 37.25
C GLU A 837 37.40 10.17 37.73
N PHE A 838 36.76 9.27 36.95
CA PHE A 838 36.74 7.83 37.19
C PHE A 838 36.46 7.09 35.89
N GLU A 839 36.59 5.78 35.87
CA GLU A 839 36.34 4.93 34.71
C GLU A 839 35.24 3.90 35.06
N ILE A 840 34.44 3.56 34.06
CA ILE A 840 33.43 2.49 34.11
C ILE A 840 33.80 1.47 33.05
N THR A 841 33.83 0.21 33.41
CA THR A 841 34.11 -0.89 32.47
C THR A 841 32.82 -1.39 31.87
N LEU A 842 32.79 -1.54 30.53
CA LEU A 842 31.66 -2.08 29.81
C LEU A 842 31.97 -3.50 29.35
N LYS A 843 30.94 -4.36 29.34
CA LYS A 843 30.97 -5.74 28.89
C LYS A 843 29.79 -5.99 27.98
N ALA A 844 29.99 -6.73 26.92
CA ALA A 844 28.93 -7.08 25.99
C ALA A 844 28.73 -8.61 25.95
N LYS A 845 27.47 -9.04 25.89
CA LYS A 845 27.12 -10.46 25.81
C LYS A 845 25.93 -10.70 24.88
N CYS A 846 25.88 -11.86 24.25
CA CYS A 846 24.72 -12.32 23.51
C CYS A 846 24.42 -13.79 23.80
N GLN A 847 23.17 -14.20 23.58
CA GLN A 847 22.76 -15.59 23.69
C GLN A 847 22.75 -16.20 22.29
N LEU A 848 23.56 -17.24 22.04
CA LEU A 848 23.58 -18.02 20.81
C LEU A 848 23.09 -19.44 21.09
N GLY A 849 21.81 -19.70 20.82
CA GLY A 849 21.16 -20.94 21.28
C GLY A 849 21.25 -21.07 22.81
N ASN A 850 21.80 -22.16 23.31
CA ASN A 850 21.99 -22.41 24.75
C ASN A 850 23.33 -21.88 25.30
N GLN A 851 24.13 -21.17 24.52
CA GLN A 851 25.44 -20.68 24.96
C GLN A 851 25.46 -19.15 25.03
N GLU A 852 25.92 -18.64 26.18
CA GLU A 852 26.24 -17.23 26.32
C GLU A 852 27.62 -16.95 25.69
N ARG A 853 27.66 -15.98 24.78
CA ARG A 853 28.91 -15.44 24.20
C ARG A 853 29.18 -14.07 24.80
N ILE A 854 30.39 -13.91 25.31
CA ILE A 854 30.87 -12.69 25.96
C ILE A 854 32.01 -12.12 25.10
N SER A 855 32.00 -10.81 24.91
CA SER A 855 33.10 -10.11 24.24
C SER A 855 34.41 -10.28 25.01
N GLU A 856 35.51 -10.51 24.29
CA GLU A 856 36.86 -10.46 24.85
C GLU A 856 37.26 -9.00 25.20
N GLN A 857 36.74 -8.02 24.46
CA GLN A 857 37.00 -6.61 24.67
C GLN A 857 36.16 -6.07 25.83
N LYS A 858 36.81 -5.39 26.78
CA LYS A 858 36.18 -4.69 27.89
C LYS A 858 36.61 -3.22 27.86
N PRO A 859 36.03 -2.39 26.98
CA PRO A 859 36.41 -0.99 26.90
C PRO A 859 36.00 -0.23 28.16
N LYS A 860 36.75 0.84 28.44
CA LYS A 860 36.52 1.70 29.59
C LYS A 860 36.04 3.06 29.16
N LEU A 861 34.94 3.53 29.77
CA LEU A 861 34.39 4.86 29.60
C LEU A 861 34.97 5.78 30.67
N LYS A 862 35.72 6.79 30.26
CA LYS A 862 36.25 7.80 31.15
C LYS A 862 35.20 8.85 31.46
N ILE A 863 34.98 9.12 32.76
CA ILE A 863 33.97 10.05 33.25
C ILE A 863 34.65 11.20 33.94
N LYS A 864 34.30 12.45 33.58
CA LYS A 864 34.63 13.70 34.29
C LYS A 864 33.40 14.25 34.94
N VAL A 865 33.56 14.83 36.10
CA VAL A 865 32.48 15.49 36.87
C VAL A 865 32.66 17.01 36.78
N ASN A 866 31.64 17.71 36.30
CA ASN A 866 31.58 19.16 36.23
C ASN A 866 30.32 19.66 36.98
N PRO A 867 30.47 20.36 38.12
CA PRO A 867 29.35 20.85 38.93
C PRO A 867 28.60 22.03 38.30
N LYS A 868 29.07 22.59 37.18
CA LYS A 868 28.39 23.72 36.52
C LYS A 868 27.11 23.23 35.83
N PRO A 869 25.94 23.79 36.17
CA PRO A 869 24.70 23.42 35.50
C PRO A 869 24.70 23.85 34.02
N THR A 870 23.90 23.21 33.25
CA THR A 870 23.62 23.52 31.83
C THR A 870 22.09 23.57 31.63
N MET A 871 21.65 23.64 30.36
CA MET A 871 20.24 23.47 30.02
C MET A 871 19.72 22.15 30.60
N THR A 872 18.53 22.18 31.21
CA THR A 872 17.83 20.95 31.62
C THR A 872 16.63 20.70 30.72
N LEU A 873 16.26 19.44 30.54
CA LEU A 873 15.14 19.03 29.73
C LEU A 873 14.43 17.81 30.34
N LYS A 874 13.10 17.83 30.27
CA LYS A 874 12.25 16.75 30.76
C LYS A 874 11.07 16.50 29.80
N ILE A 875 10.54 15.29 29.83
CA ILE A 875 9.33 14.91 29.13
C ILE A 875 8.21 14.84 30.17
N VAL A 876 7.10 15.53 29.93
CA VAL A 876 5.89 15.53 30.76
C VAL A 876 4.69 15.06 29.94
N GLY A 877 3.58 14.72 30.60
CA GLY A 877 2.33 14.40 29.89
C GLY A 877 1.87 15.59 29.05
N LYS A 878 1.17 15.29 27.93
CA LYS A 878 0.73 16.31 26.96
C LYS A 878 -0.01 17.46 27.60
N ASP A 879 -0.97 17.13 28.48
CA ASP A 879 -1.87 18.09 29.15
C ASP A 879 -1.38 18.54 30.51
N ASP A 880 -0.24 18.02 30.96
CA ASP A 880 0.34 18.40 32.27
C ASP A 880 0.93 19.81 32.21
N PRO A 881 0.93 20.56 33.31
CA PRO A 881 1.64 21.84 33.39
C PRO A 881 3.15 21.66 33.21
N ASP A 882 3.83 22.72 32.78
CA ASP A 882 5.27 22.66 32.49
C ASP A 882 6.12 22.35 33.72
N GLU A 883 5.61 22.63 34.89
CA GLU A 883 6.22 22.36 36.21
C GLU A 883 6.04 20.92 36.67
N ALA A 884 5.14 20.16 36.02
CA ALA A 884 4.84 18.76 36.37
C ALA A 884 6.13 17.92 36.47
N PRO A 885 6.17 16.89 37.31
CA PRO A 885 7.29 15.95 37.32
C PRO A 885 7.42 15.26 35.96
N PRO A 886 8.63 14.83 35.59
CA PRO A 886 8.83 14.07 34.38
C PRO A 886 8.04 12.77 34.43
N ILE A 887 7.48 12.34 33.29
CA ILE A 887 6.86 11.02 33.16
C ILE A 887 7.92 9.93 33.24
N GLU A 888 7.63 8.86 33.96
CA GLU A 888 8.53 7.71 34.06
C GLU A 888 8.22 6.66 33.00
N LYS A 889 6.95 6.58 32.55
CA LYS A 889 6.45 5.55 31.64
C LYS A 889 5.54 6.15 30.58
N LEU A 890 5.62 5.58 29.40
CA LEU A 890 4.77 5.88 28.26
C LEU A 890 4.28 4.57 27.65
N HIS A 891 2.98 4.40 27.51
CA HIS A 891 2.36 3.20 26.94
C HIS A 891 1.97 3.45 25.48
N ILE A 892 2.26 2.50 24.62
CA ILE A 892 1.94 2.56 23.19
C ILE A 892 1.60 1.16 22.67
N ARG A 893 0.68 1.10 21.71
CA ARG A 893 0.40 -0.15 20.97
C ARG A 893 0.97 -0.09 19.56
N PRO A 894 1.32 -1.25 18.98
CA PRO A 894 1.70 -1.31 17.57
C PRO A 894 0.64 -0.64 16.67
N GLY A 895 1.08 0.20 15.74
CA GLY A 895 0.22 1.00 14.88
C GLY A 895 -0.37 2.27 15.50
N GLN A 896 0.02 2.63 16.72
CA GLN A 896 -0.45 3.85 17.39
C GLN A 896 0.61 4.95 17.46
N THR A 897 0.14 6.18 17.61
CA THR A 897 0.93 7.36 17.96
C THR A 897 0.45 7.89 19.31
N VAL A 898 1.40 8.16 20.20
CA VAL A 898 1.16 8.82 21.48
C VAL A 898 1.89 10.14 21.52
N SER A 899 1.35 11.12 22.26
CA SER A 899 1.98 12.42 22.39
C SER A 899 2.41 12.70 23.81
N ALA A 900 3.50 13.47 23.94
CA ALA A 900 4.03 13.99 25.18
C ALA A 900 4.56 15.41 24.94
N LYS A 901 4.92 16.12 25.99
CA LYS A 901 5.45 17.46 25.88
C LYS A 901 6.90 17.50 26.40
N LEU A 902 7.82 17.96 25.55
CA LEU A 902 9.20 18.25 25.93
C LEU A 902 9.25 19.65 26.54
N VAL A 903 9.78 19.77 27.75
CA VAL A 903 9.94 21.03 28.50
C VAL A 903 11.43 21.24 28.74
N ILE A 904 11.92 22.44 28.43
CA ILE A 904 13.32 22.82 28.63
C ILE A 904 13.44 24.03 29.58
N GLN A 905 14.49 24.03 30.35
CA GLN A 905 14.97 25.22 31.06
C GLN A 905 16.28 25.65 30.41
N ARG A 906 16.26 26.75 29.68
CA ARG A 906 17.31 27.16 28.73
C ARG A 906 18.62 27.60 29.41
N GLY A 907 18.59 28.04 30.69
CA GLY A 907 19.72 28.72 31.30
C GLY A 907 20.07 29.99 30.52
N GLU A 908 21.31 30.10 30.06
CA GLU A 908 21.83 31.25 29.29
C GLU A 908 21.63 31.10 27.76
N LEU A 909 21.03 30.02 27.31
CA LEU A 909 20.86 29.73 25.86
C LEU A 909 19.71 30.55 25.26
N ALA A 910 20.03 31.43 24.29
CA ALA A 910 19.05 32.32 23.67
C ALA A 910 18.55 31.83 22.30
N GLY A 911 19.32 30.98 21.59
CA GLY A 911 19.02 30.52 20.22
C GLY A 911 18.08 29.35 20.12
N ASP A 912 17.87 28.85 18.92
CA ASP A 912 17.11 27.62 18.62
C ASP A 912 17.83 26.40 19.21
N ILE A 913 17.05 25.40 19.65
CA ILE A 913 17.57 24.16 20.22
C ILE A 913 17.04 23.00 19.40
N ALA A 914 17.95 22.35 18.66
CA ALA A 914 17.64 21.14 17.88
C ALA A 914 17.84 19.88 18.74
N PHE A 915 17.04 18.83 18.44
CA PHE A 915 17.08 17.53 19.11
C PHE A 915 17.41 16.36 18.17
N GLY A 916 17.73 16.64 16.93
CA GLY A 916 18.04 15.64 15.91
C GLY A 916 16.95 15.51 14.87
N GLY A 917 17.25 14.75 13.83
CA GLY A 917 16.34 14.36 12.76
C GLY A 917 15.80 12.94 12.97
N ASP A 918 16.18 12.02 12.10
CA ASP A 918 15.74 10.61 12.14
C ASP A 918 16.02 9.90 13.46
N ASP A 919 17.04 10.36 14.17
CA ASP A 919 17.50 9.82 15.45
C ASP A 919 17.03 10.63 16.69
N SER A 920 15.96 11.42 16.57
CA SER A 920 15.46 12.26 17.66
C SER A 920 15.18 11.50 18.95
N GLY A 921 14.59 10.30 18.84
CA GLY A 921 14.35 9.41 19.98
C GLY A 921 15.48 8.39 20.16
N ARG A 922 16.37 8.65 21.14
CA ARG A 922 17.51 7.78 21.44
C ARG A 922 17.06 6.49 22.15
N ASN A 923 17.52 5.35 21.67
CA ASN A 923 17.26 4.02 22.23
C ASN A 923 15.77 3.59 22.18
N LEU A 924 14.98 4.11 21.23
CA LEU A 924 13.66 3.57 20.94
C LEU A 924 13.78 2.15 20.34
N PRO A 925 12.80 1.26 20.58
CA PRO A 925 12.73 -0.02 19.88
C PRO A 925 12.70 0.15 18.37
N HIS A 926 13.24 -0.81 17.64
CA HIS A 926 13.10 -0.81 16.19
C HIS A 926 11.62 -0.74 15.76
N GLY A 927 11.32 0.17 14.84
CA GLY A 927 9.95 0.46 14.41
C GLY A 927 9.22 1.51 15.28
N CYS A 928 9.81 1.94 16.41
CA CYS A 928 9.33 3.11 17.15
C CYS A 928 10.19 4.33 16.81
N PHE A 929 9.55 5.48 16.63
CA PHE A 929 10.27 6.71 16.24
C PHE A 929 9.51 7.96 16.72
N VAL A 930 10.26 9.06 16.87
CA VAL A 930 9.66 10.38 17.05
C VAL A 930 9.14 10.88 15.72
N ASP A 931 7.84 11.17 15.64
CA ASP A 931 7.15 11.57 14.43
C ASP A 931 7.01 13.09 14.31
N ASN A 932 6.58 13.57 13.14
CA ASN A 932 6.26 14.98 12.88
C ASN A 932 7.40 15.96 13.23
N ILE A 933 8.63 15.54 12.98
CA ILE A 933 9.83 16.32 13.30
C ILE A 933 10.11 17.46 12.30
N GLY A 934 9.47 17.44 11.11
CA GLY A 934 9.68 18.42 10.04
C GLY A 934 11.06 18.35 9.38
N LEU A 935 11.34 19.25 8.44
CA LEU A 935 12.59 19.28 7.67
C LEU A 935 13.83 19.58 8.55
N ASN A 936 13.68 20.36 9.61
CA ASN A 936 14.77 20.74 10.50
C ASN A 936 14.94 19.79 11.70
N GLY A 937 14.23 18.66 11.70
CA GLY A 937 14.18 17.78 12.86
C GLY A 937 13.32 18.34 13.99
N LEU A 938 13.40 17.70 15.17
CA LEU A 938 12.74 18.18 16.37
C LEU A 938 13.45 19.44 16.86
N LEU A 939 12.74 20.57 16.85
CA LEU A 939 13.29 21.91 17.13
C LEU A 939 12.43 22.67 18.14
N ILE A 940 13.06 23.32 19.12
CA ILE A 940 12.42 24.33 19.97
C ILE A 940 13.01 25.71 19.60
N PRO A 941 12.20 26.59 18.98
CA PRO A 941 12.65 27.92 18.54
C PRO A 941 13.12 28.80 19.71
N ALA A 942 13.93 29.83 19.39
CA ALA A 942 14.33 30.85 20.34
C ALA A 942 13.11 31.48 21.07
N GLY A 943 13.22 31.68 22.38
CA GLY A 943 12.17 32.24 23.22
C GLY A 943 11.05 31.26 23.61
N GLN A 944 11.02 30.05 23.05
CA GLN A 944 10.09 28.98 23.50
C GLN A 944 10.80 28.03 24.46
N SER A 945 10.03 27.43 25.37
CA SER A 945 10.54 26.44 26.33
C SER A 945 9.88 25.07 26.22
N THR A 946 8.90 24.92 25.33
CA THR A 946 8.14 23.68 25.20
C THR A 946 7.92 23.27 23.76
N ARG A 947 7.80 21.97 23.52
CA ARG A 947 7.43 21.38 22.23
C ARG A 947 6.65 20.09 22.46
N GLU A 948 5.53 19.95 21.77
CA GLU A 948 4.84 18.66 21.70
C GLU A 948 5.66 17.68 20.83
N VAL A 949 5.80 16.46 21.30
CA VAL A 949 6.50 15.36 20.63
C VAL A 949 5.55 14.20 20.44
N PHE A 950 5.60 13.57 19.27
CA PHE A 950 4.78 12.43 18.91
C PHE A 950 5.70 11.21 18.77
N ILE A 951 5.32 10.10 19.39
CA ILE A 951 6.04 8.83 19.29
C ILE A 951 5.09 7.84 18.65
N THR A 952 5.52 7.28 17.52
CA THR A 952 4.76 6.32 16.73
C THR A 952 5.43 4.94 16.82
N ALA A 953 4.64 3.90 17.07
CA ALA A 953 5.06 2.52 16.93
C ALA A 953 4.50 1.94 15.63
N ALA A 954 5.35 1.48 14.73
CA ALA A 954 4.92 0.78 13.52
C ALA A 954 4.16 -0.52 13.86
N PRO A 955 3.26 -1.00 13.00
CA PRO A 955 2.48 -2.23 13.27
C PRO A 955 3.32 -3.49 13.52
N ILE A 956 4.56 -3.50 13.06
CA ILE A 956 5.49 -4.64 13.20
C ILE A 956 6.16 -4.74 14.56
N VAL A 957 6.07 -3.71 15.40
CA VAL A 957 6.76 -3.67 16.71
C VAL A 957 6.18 -4.74 17.61
N GLN A 958 7.06 -5.55 18.19
CA GLN A 958 6.64 -6.59 19.13
C GLN A 958 6.49 -6.00 20.54
N PRO A 959 5.61 -6.55 21.38
CA PRO A 959 5.49 -6.16 22.79
C PRO A 959 6.83 -6.23 23.49
N GLN A 960 7.25 -5.11 24.06
CA GLN A 960 8.52 -5.00 24.78
C GLN A 960 8.59 -3.75 25.65
N ARG A 961 9.63 -3.69 26.47
CA ARG A 961 9.94 -2.51 27.30
C ARG A 961 11.31 -1.98 26.93
N ARG A 962 11.41 -0.66 26.74
CA ARG A 962 12.66 0.00 26.38
C ARG A 962 12.73 1.37 27.04
N VAL A 963 13.90 1.74 27.49
CA VAL A 963 14.12 3.08 28.07
C VAL A 963 14.72 3.98 27.01
N PHE A 964 14.08 5.11 26.71
CA PHE A 964 14.54 6.09 25.74
C PHE A 964 14.75 7.47 26.35
N HIS A 965 15.41 8.36 25.61
CA HIS A 965 15.60 9.75 25.98
C HIS A 965 15.71 10.64 24.73
N LEU A 966 15.63 11.96 24.94
CA LEU A 966 15.89 12.98 23.92
C LEU A 966 17.17 13.73 24.28
N ARG A 967 17.93 14.22 23.28
CA ARG A 967 19.18 14.96 23.46
C ARG A 967 19.11 16.32 22.78
N GLY A 968 19.42 17.39 23.51
CA GLY A 968 19.60 18.73 22.96
C GLY A 968 20.98 18.88 22.29
N ASN A 969 21.02 19.34 21.03
CA ASN A 969 22.26 19.60 20.28
C ASN A 969 22.80 21.00 20.62
N VAL A 970 23.24 21.17 21.86
CA VAL A 970 23.85 22.38 22.41
C VAL A 970 25.10 22.00 23.21
N ASP A 971 25.85 22.98 23.69
CA ASP A 971 27.07 22.71 24.49
C ASP A 971 26.79 21.73 25.64
N GLY A 972 27.62 20.71 25.74
CA GLY A 972 27.48 19.62 26.70
C GLY A 972 26.45 18.55 26.34
N ASN A 973 25.74 18.65 25.21
CA ASN A 973 24.77 17.67 24.71
C ASN A 973 23.84 17.09 25.81
N PRO A 974 23.11 17.92 26.54
CA PRO A 974 22.29 17.46 27.66
C PRO A 974 21.16 16.57 27.19
N THR A 975 20.85 15.55 27.99
CA THR A 975 19.77 14.64 27.68
C THR A 975 18.61 14.78 28.65
N SER A 976 17.40 14.44 28.20
CA SER A 976 16.21 14.33 29.08
C SER A 976 16.42 13.23 30.11
N LEU A 977 15.64 13.26 31.19
CA LEU A 977 15.49 12.09 32.01
C LEU A 977 14.94 10.95 31.19
N PRO A 978 15.37 9.70 31.47
CA PRO A 978 14.94 8.52 30.72
C PRO A 978 13.47 8.21 30.99
N VAL A 979 12.76 7.78 29.95
CA VAL A 979 11.36 7.35 29.99
C VAL A 979 11.27 5.90 29.54
N GLU A 980 10.58 5.04 30.30
CA GLU A 980 10.30 3.67 29.90
C GLU A 980 9.14 3.66 28.89
N LEU A 981 9.42 3.32 27.64
CA LEU A 981 8.40 3.02 26.62
C LEU A 981 7.96 1.56 26.78
N ILE A 982 6.66 1.35 26.97
CA ILE A 982 6.02 0.05 27.11
C ILE A 982 5.18 -0.16 25.87
N VAL A 983 5.60 -1.08 25.00
CA VAL A 983 4.81 -1.53 23.83
C VAL A 983 3.97 -2.72 24.28
N GLU A 984 2.63 -2.62 24.17
CA GLU A 984 1.64 -3.61 24.64
C GLU A 984 0.90 -4.32 23.51
#